data_cb47c24abcea6975d16c22f64e7730c1
#
_entry.id   cb47c24abcea6975d16c22f64e7730c1
#
_cell.length_a   1.000
_cell.length_b   1.000
_cell.length_c   1.000
_cell.angle_alpha   90.00
_cell.angle_beta   90.00
_cell.angle_gamma   90.00
#
_symmetry.space_group_name_H-M   'P 1'
#
loop_
_entity.id
_entity.type
_entity.pdbx_description
1 polymer ?
#
loop_
_entity_poly.entity_id
_entity_poly.type
_entity_poly.pdbx_seq_one_letter_code
_entity_poly.pdbx_strand_id
1 'polypeptide(L)'
;MKRIFALFLLLAFSLSGLSLNYTISVKLNPNKKTIQGKEIIIWENNTESPAEIIPLHLYINAFQNNKTVFLSESGGKHRNYRLKGKDIDKYGYCKVLAVTVNGEDFSKNFKYLTEIKNPEKLNVFWPDETTKIRVKPDNTIGIIFLKQPVKKGEAVKIEINFETKFPHIFARTGYWKTFFMAGQWFPKIAVYQGERGWNCHLFHLNSEFFADFADYNVSITVPEKYIVGATGIKISEQTEGKKKTYKFKAENVIDFAWTAWNYWQVAYDKWNNVPLTLLYPPGLKHTVKRQFKALKAALNAYGDLTGHLYPYPHFTLVCPPPQAMGAGGMEYPMLVTGGFPSYKIPKGMRFPEMLIIHEFGHNYFYAIFATNEFENAWMDEGINSFATAYGIEKGYGMQIDLPFLKVPPYTMERLGFSQYKGKEAPSKASWEFISNGVYSTLSYAKPTIYLRTLENLVGEKKFKEIFNLYYNKFAFTHPTPEDFFSCVKEIAGEKYYNFIKQAITTGSRLDFAIYTAKSELEKPLSGYDFKFNPVKADKEKKENKKKETYINRVVVENRGDFKNLPVEVLVVLKNGEKKTFKWNGEGDWKAFEFKSKSPISYAFADPKKVYACDNNLANNIKSFTSKTNKAITKTSLALASAIQFFINILTLGI
;
A
#
# COMPACT_ATOMS: atom_id res chain seq x y z
N MET A 1 7.87 8.27 56.96
CA MET A 1 7.15 9.13 56.03
C MET A 1 7.74 9.28 54.61
N LYS A 2 8.93 8.77 54.28
CA LYS A 2 9.54 8.87 52.93
C LYS A 2 9.29 7.67 52.00
N ARG A 3 8.66 6.57 52.50
CA ARG A 3 8.37 5.37 51.66
C ARG A 3 6.92 5.29 51.12
N ILE A 4 6.01 6.16 51.57
CA ILE A 4 4.61 6.18 51.15
C ILE A 4 4.41 7.07 49.91
N PHE A 5 5.31 8.03 49.64
CA PHE A 5 5.20 8.93 48.48
C PHE A 5 5.62 8.31 47.15
N ALA A 6 6.43 7.21 47.18
CA ALA A 6 6.85 6.53 45.96
C ALA A 6 5.79 5.57 45.41
N LEU A 7 4.87 5.09 46.27
CA LEU A 7 3.81 4.16 45.84
C LEU A 7 2.62 4.87 45.22
N PHE A 8 2.40 6.17 45.50
CA PHE A 8 1.30 6.95 44.96
C PHE A 8 1.55 7.52 43.56
N LEU A 9 2.83 7.59 43.11
CA LEU A 9 3.15 8.04 41.75
C LEU A 9 3.00 6.91 40.69
N LEU A 10 2.98 5.66 41.11
CA LEU A 10 2.77 4.50 40.22
C LEU A 10 1.29 4.20 39.92
N LEU A 11 0.36 4.70 40.74
CA LEU A 11 -1.08 4.45 40.61
C LEU A 11 -1.84 5.46 39.76
N ALA A 12 -1.18 6.53 39.29
CA ALA A 12 -1.83 7.57 38.47
C ALA A 12 -1.64 7.42 36.96
N PHE A 13 -0.94 6.37 36.49
CA PHE A 13 -0.61 6.20 35.07
C PHE A 13 -1.36 5.06 34.34
N SER A 14 -2.30 4.37 34.96
CA SER A 14 -3.05 3.29 34.33
C SER A 14 -4.44 3.70 33.87
N LEU A 15 -4.58 4.78 33.09
CA LEU A 15 -5.86 5.21 32.50
C LEU A 15 -5.92 5.09 30.98
N SER A 16 -4.83 4.80 30.27
CA SER A 16 -4.87 4.32 28.90
C SER A 16 -4.70 2.82 28.92
N GLY A 17 -5.63 2.05 28.40
CA GLY A 17 -5.53 0.58 28.33
C GLY A 17 -4.45 0.08 27.36
N LEU A 18 -3.50 0.94 26.93
CA LEU A 18 -2.40 0.61 26.02
C LEU A 18 -1.13 0.25 26.80
N SER A 19 -0.45 -0.78 26.28
CA SER A 19 0.81 -1.30 26.83
C SER A 19 2.02 -0.40 26.56
N LEU A 20 1.89 0.64 25.73
CA LEU A 20 2.98 1.48 25.28
C LEU A 20 2.60 2.97 25.32
N ASN A 21 3.46 3.79 25.96
CA ASN A 21 3.27 5.24 26.05
C ASN A 21 4.60 5.97 25.82
N TYR A 22 4.55 7.06 25.06
CA TYR A 22 5.69 7.95 24.83
C TYR A 22 5.41 9.35 25.36
N THR A 23 6.35 9.91 26.13
CA THR A 23 6.40 11.35 26.44
C THR A 23 7.72 11.89 25.88
N ILE A 24 7.65 12.73 24.85
CA ILE A 24 8.82 13.20 24.11
C ILE A 24 8.91 14.73 24.17
N SER A 25 10.09 15.25 24.45
CA SER A 25 10.38 16.69 24.40
C SER A 25 11.60 16.92 23.49
N VAL A 26 11.43 17.77 22.48
CA VAL A 26 12.50 18.07 21.51
C VAL A 26 12.68 19.55 21.28
N LYS A 27 13.91 19.92 20.93
CA LYS A 27 14.30 21.28 20.58
C LYS A 27 15.04 21.30 19.26
N LEU A 28 14.46 21.99 18.26
CA LEU A 28 15.05 22.14 16.94
C LEU A 28 16.15 23.21 16.92
N ASN A 29 17.30 22.86 16.37
CA ASN A 29 18.35 23.79 15.94
C ASN A 29 18.39 23.84 14.41
N PRO A 30 17.75 24.84 13.76
CA PRO A 30 17.69 24.90 12.31
C PRO A 30 19.04 25.11 11.64
N ASN A 31 20.01 25.75 12.32
CA ASN A 31 21.34 26.00 11.77
C ASN A 31 22.15 24.71 11.68
N LYS A 32 22.16 23.92 12.76
CA LYS A 32 22.86 22.63 12.81
C LYS A 32 22.09 21.48 12.15
N LYS A 33 20.80 21.70 11.80
CA LYS A 33 19.90 20.68 11.28
C LYS A 33 19.69 19.53 12.26
N THR A 34 19.68 19.83 13.55
CA THR A 34 19.57 18.84 14.62
C THR A 34 18.37 19.10 15.51
N ILE A 35 17.91 18.05 16.15
CA ILE A 35 17.10 18.11 17.35
C ILE A 35 17.86 17.47 18.50
N GLN A 36 17.68 18.02 19.70
CA GLN A 36 18.01 17.38 20.96
C GLN A 36 16.73 16.96 21.63
N GLY A 37 16.64 15.69 21.99
CA GLY A 37 15.43 15.08 22.51
C GLY A 37 15.67 14.37 23.84
N LYS A 38 14.63 14.38 24.66
CA LYS A 38 14.43 13.47 25.77
C LYS A 38 13.11 12.79 25.57
N GLU A 39 13.11 11.46 25.69
CA GLU A 39 11.88 10.67 25.69
C GLU A 39 11.79 9.79 26.92
N ILE A 40 10.57 9.53 27.34
CA ILE A 40 10.19 8.58 28.37
C ILE A 40 9.24 7.60 27.71
N ILE A 41 9.62 6.33 27.73
CA ILE A 41 8.84 5.21 27.22
C ILE A 41 8.36 4.40 28.42
N ILE A 42 7.08 4.10 28.50
CA ILE A 42 6.54 3.09 29.42
C ILE A 42 6.04 1.95 28.55
N TRP A 43 6.65 0.79 28.71
CA TRP A 43 6.32 -0.42 27.97
C TRP A 43 5.93 -1.53 28.94
N GLU A 44 4.82 -2.19 28.70
CA GLU A 44 4.32 -3.35 29.44
C GLU A 44 4.38 -4.58 28.57
N ASN A 45 4.93 -5.68 29.09
CA ASN A 45 4.94 -6.95 28.40
C ASN A 45 3.57 -7.66 28.56
N ASN A 46 2.77 -7.68 27.50
CA ASN A 46 1.48 -8.35 27.50
C ASN A 46 1.53 -9.79 26.97
N THR A 47 2.75 -10.33 26.72
CA THR A 47 2.95 -11.69 26.20
C THR A 47 3.33 -12.67 27.32
N GLU A 48 3.16 -13.98 27.08
CA GLU A 48 3.58 -15.02 28.04
C GLU A 48 5.12 -15.15 28.15
N SER A 49 5.86 -14.72 27.13
CA SER A 49 7.30 -14.84 27.09
C SER A 49 7.99 -13.66 27.78
N PRO A 50 8.99 -13.87 28.66
CA PRO A 50 9.73 -12.81 29.29
C PRO A 50 10.66 -12.11 28.28
N ALA A 51 10.79 -10.78 28.36
CA ALA A 51 11.68 -10.00 27.50
C ALA A 51 13.00 -9.68 28.22
N GLU A 52 14.11 -10.19 27.72
CA GLU A 52 15.47 -9.99 28.29
C GLU A 52 16.19 -8.77 27.73
N ILE A 53 15.75 -8.31 26.57
CA ILE A 53 16.30 -7.16 25.85
C ILE A 53 15.18 -6.26 25.36
N ILE A 54 15.49 -4.99 25.06
CA ILE A 54 14.59 -4.07 24.41
C ILE A 54 15.27 -3.47 23.17
N PRO A 55 14.93 -3.94 21.98
CA PRO A 55 15.39 -3.35 20.73
C PRO A 55 14.68 -2.04 20.42
N LEU A 56 15.46 -1.10 19.88
CA LEU A 56 15.00 0.20 19.42
C LEU A 56 15.29 0.35 17.93
N HIS A 57 14.29 0.73 17.16
CA HIS A 57 14.49 1.23 15.80
C HIS A 57 15.07 2.66 15.84
N LEU A 58 16.15 2.85 15.13
CA LEU A 58 16.83 4.12 14.91
C LEU A 58 16.87 4.40 13.41
N TYR A 59 15.69 4.39 12.77
CA TYR A 59 15.54 4.36 11.31
C TYR A 59 16.33 5.46 10.57
N ILE A 60 16.48 6.65 11.16
CA ILE A 60 17.22 7.75 10.52
C ILE A 60 18.71 7.42 10.33
N ASN A 61 19.26 6.42 11.06
CA ASN A 61 20.62 5.92 10.86
C ASN A 61 20.81 5.21 9.52
N ALA A 62 19.74 4.86 8.82
CA ALA A 62 19.78 4.42 7.42
C ALA A 62 20.47 5.45 6.51
N PHE A 63 20.47 6.72 6.91
CA PHE A 63 21.08 7.83 6.17
C PHE A 63 22.41 8.30 6.81
N GLN A 64 23.02 7.50 7.65
CA GLN A 64 24.24 7.86 8.39
C GLN A 64 25.49 7.88 7.49
N ASN A 65 25.59 6.95 6.56
CA ASN A 65 26.70 6.84 5.61
C ASN A 65 26.34 5.94 4.43
N ASN A 66 27.16 5.92 3.40
CA ASN A 66 26.95 5.16 2.16
C ASN A 66 27.09 3.62 2.29
N LYS A 67 27.37 3.09 3.49
CA LYS A 67 27.49 1.65 3.76
C LYS A 67 26.30 1.08 4.52
N THR A 68 25.33 1.91 4.92
CA THR A 68 24.08 1.45 5.51
C THR A 68 23.32 0.58 4.51
N VAL A 69 22.45 -0.28 5.00
CA VAL A 69 21.66 -1.19 4.18
C VAL A 69 20.90 -0.41 3.10
N PHE A 70 20.09 0.56 3.51
CA PHE A 70 19.29 1.38 2.61
C PHE A 70 20.13 2.08 1.53
N LEU A 71 21.24 2.75 1.91
CA LEU A 71 22.06 3.49 0.95
C LEU A 71 22.90 2.58 0.06
N SER A 72 23.27 1.40 0.51
CA SER A 72 23.94 0.37 -0.30
C SER A 72 23.01 -0.19 -1.37
N GLU A 73 21.79 -0.55 -0.99
CA GLU A 73 20.77 -1.09 -1.91
C GLU A 73 20.29 -0.04 -2.91
N SER A 74 20.06 1.19 -2.45
CA SER A 74 19.58 2.28 -3.32
C SER A 74 20.67 2.91 -4.21
N GLY A 75 21.94 2.61 -3.94
CA GLY A 75 23.07 3.34 -4.56
C GLY A 75 23.04 4.84 -4.26
N GLY A 76 22.47 5.21 -3.10
CA GLY A 76 22.26 6.60 -2.69
C GLY A 76 21.22 7.34 -3.53
N LYS A 77 20.27 6.65 -4.14
CA LYS A 77 19.14 7.22 -4.89
C LYS A 77 17.82 6.75 -4.28
N HIS A 78 16.88 7.68 -4.15
CA HIS A 78 15.49 7.37 -3.86
C HIS A 78 14.61 8.32 -4.65
N ARG A 79 13.78 7.78 -5.56
CA ARG A 79 13.04 8.61 -6.52
C ARG A 79 14.01 9.55 -7.27
N ASN A 80 13.78 10.85 -7.31
CA ASN A 80 14.65 11.85 -7.95
C ASN A 80 15.69 12.47 -7.02
N TYR A 81 15.75 12.03 -5.78
CA TYR A 81 16.67 12.54 -4.76
C TYR A 81 17.92 11.68 -4.67
N ARG A 82 19.05 12.35 -4.32
CA ARG A 82 20.32 11.68 -4.19
C ARG A 82 21.00 12.08 -2.88
N LEU A 83 21.37 11.07 -2.11
CA LEU A 83 22.18 11.20 -0.91
C LEU A 83 23.48 10.44 -1.14
N LYS A 84 24.48 11.13 -1.72
CA LYS A 84 25.78 10.55 -2.01
C LYS A 84 26.87 11.60 -2.12
N GLY A 85 28.14 11.15 -2.02
CA GLY A 85 29.31 11.99 -2.15
C GLY A 85 29.98 12.25 -0.81
N LYS A 86 30.98 13.17 -0.82
CA LYS A 86 31.81 13.47 0.34
C LYS A 86 31.22 14.54 1.27
N ASP A 87 30.10 15.12 0.90
CA ASP A 87 29.45 16.19 1.67
C ASP A 87 28.75 15.60 2.91
N ILE A 88 29.45 15.60 4.03
CA ILE A 88 28.98 15.03 5.30
C ILE A 88 27.74 15.75 5.84
N ASP A 89 27.51 16.99 5.45
CA ASP A 89 26.36 17.75 5.93
C ASP A 89 25.03 17.23 5.38
N LYS A 90 25.07 16.45 4.30
CA LYS A 90 23.89 15.83 3.70
C LYS A 90 23.42 14.58 4.45
N TYR A 91 24.27 13.93 5.22
CA TYR A 91 23.93 12.72 5.96
C TYR A 91 23.25 13.05 7.30
N GLY A 92 22.43 12.10 7.78
CA GLY A 92 21.71 12.21 9.05
C GLY A 92 22.00 11.05 9.98
N TYR A 93 21.68 11.21 11.25
CA TYR A 93 21.83 10.17 12.27
C TYR A 93 20.88 10.39 13.44
N CYS A 94 20.61 9.33 14.21
CA CYS A 94 20.03 9.38 15.54
C CYS A 94 21.04 8.75 16.52
N LYS A 95 21.57 9.55 17.44
CA LYS A 95 22.53 9.13 18.44
C LYS A 95 21.89 9.08 19.81
N VAL A 96 21.88 7.91 20.43
CA VAL A 96 21.53 7.72 21.84
C VAL A 96 22.66 8.26 22.68
N LEU A 97 22.37 9.17 23.61
CA LEU A 97 23.35 9.84 24.45
C LEU A 97 23.39 9.27 25.87
N ALA A 98 22.21 8.87 26.39
CA ALA A 98 22.07 8.24 27.68
C ALA A 98 20.81 7.41 27.72
N VAL A 99 20.82 6.31 28.47
CA VAL A 99 19.67 5.44 28.71
C VAL A 99 19.54 5.20 30.21
N THR A 100 18.32 5.35 30.71
CA THR A 100 17.97 5.01 32.09
C THR A 100 16.81 4.04 32.09
N VAL A 101 16.87 2.98 32.83
CA VAL A 101 15.78 1.99 32.98
C VAL A 101 15.38 1.95 34.46
N ASN A 102 14.09 2.21 34.74
CA ASN A 102 13.54 2.29 36.10
C ASN A 102 14.36 3.18 37.08
N GLY A 103 14.97 4.25 36.55
CA GLY A 103 15.76 5.20 37.32
C GLY A 103 17.26 4.86 37.46
N GLU A 104 17.70 3.70 36.98
CA GLU A 104 19.10 3.31 36.95
C GLU A 104 19.77 3.63 35.61
N ASP A 105 21.05 3.99 35.62
CA ASP A 105 21.86 4.23 34.41
C ASP A 105 22.14 2.91 33.67
N PHE A 106 21.63 2.82 32.45
CA PHE A 106 21.82 1.70 31.51
C PHE A 106 22.62 2.09 30.26
N SER A 107 23.29 3.25 30.28
CA SER A 107 24.05 3.73 29.11
C SER A 107 25.12 2.74 28.65
N LYS A 108 25.71 1.97 29.57
CA LYS A 108 26.68 0.91 29.26
C LYS A 108 26.04 -0.39 28.78
N ASN A 109 24.74 -0.57 29.03
CA ASN A 109 23.97 -1.73 28.63
C ASN A 109 23.26 -1.51 27.26
N PHE A 110 23.32 -0.30 26.74
CA PHE A 110 22.87 0.01 25.36
C PHE A 110 24.02 -0.23 24.38
N LYS A 111 23.73 -0.91 23.28
CA LYS A 111 24.66 -1.12 22.15
C LYS A 111 23.97 -0.96 20.82
N TYR A 112 24.66 -0.34 19.88
CA TYR A 112 24.24 -0.42 18.49
C TYR A 112 24.46 -1.83 17.94
N LEU A 113 23.66 -2.26 17.01
CA LEU A 113 23.75 -3.60 16.42
C LEU A 113 25.14 -3.94 15.89
N THR A 114 25.83 -2.95 15.30
CA THR A 114 27.21 -3.10 14.80
C THR A 114 28.26 -3.40 15.86
N GLU A 115 27.93 -3.17 17.14
CA GLU A 115 28.82 -3.42 18.29
C GLU A 115 28.62 -4.81 18.90
N ILE A 116 27.61 -5.56 18.42
CA ILE A 116 27.26 -6.88 18.94
C ILE A 116 27.92 -7.96 18.10
N LYS A 117 28.70 -8.85 18.74
CA LYS A 117 29.48 -9.87 18.04
C LYS A 117 28.61 -10.96 17.35
N ASN A 118 27.53 -11.39 17.98
CA ASN A 118 26.66 -12.47 17.52
C ASN A 118 25.19 -12.03 17.61
N PRO A 119 24.75 -11.08 16.75
CA PRO A 119 23.39 -10.55 16.83
C PRO A 119 22.33 -11.62 16.55
N GLU A 120 22.66 -12.66 15.79
CA GLU A 120 21.80 -13.80 15.46
C GLU A 120 21.42 -14.66 16.70
N LYS A 121 22.12 -14.49 17.84
CA LYS A 121 21.79 -15.18 19.10
C LYS A 121 20.79 -14.43 19.96
N LEU A 122 20.45 -13.22 19.57
CA LEU A 122 19.45 -12.43 20.28
C LEU A 122 18.04 -12.91 19.93
N ASN A 123 17.12 -12.80 20.88
CA ASN A 123 15.69 -13.08 20.63
C ASN A 123 15.06 -11.90 19.84
N VAL A 124 15.63 -11.61 18.68
CA VAL A 124 15.19 -10.62 17.72
C VAL A 124 14.82 -11.42 16.47
N PHE A 125 13.64 -11.20 15.95
CA PHE A 125 13.19 -11.90 14.75
C PHE A 125 13.96 -11.39 13.52
N TRP A 126 14.90 -12.22 13.07
CA TRP A 126 15.71 -12.00 11.87
C TRP A 126 15.41 -13.10 10.84
N PRO A 127 14.30 -13.12 10.15
CA PRO A 127 14.09 -14.17 9.16
C PRO A 127 15.09 -13.99 8.02
N ASP A 128 16.18 -14.73 8.08
CA ASP A 128 17.14 -14.94 7.00
C ASP A 128 17.80 -13.69 6.37
N GLU A 129 17.58 -12.49 6.91
CA GLU A 129 18.11 -11.25 6.34
C GLU A 129 19.64 -11.24 6.23
N THR A 130 20.29 -11.65 7.30
CA THR A 130 21.76 -11.66 7.35
C THR A 130 22.37 -12.82 6.57
N THR A 131 21.64 -13.91 6.42
CA THR A 131 22.14 -15.13 5.75
C THR A 131 21.94 -15.13 4.24
N LYS A 132 20.79 -14.65 3.77
CA LYS A 132 20.46 -14.65 2.32
C LYS A 132 21.04 -13.46 1.55
N ILE A 133 21.09 -12.27 2.15
CA ILE A 133 21.42 -11.04 1.42
C ILE A 133 22.87 -10.59 1.62
N ARG A 134 23.64 -11.21 2.52
CA ARG A 134 25.00 -10.81 2.88
C ARG A 134 25.13 -9.32 3.26
N VAL A 135 24.09 -8.73 3.81
CA VAL A 135 24.05 -7.34 4.23
C VAL A 135 24.72 -7.24 5.59
N LYS A 136 25.67 -6.31 5.72
CA LYS A 136 26.27 -6.04 7.02
C LYS A 136 25.28 -5.26 7.87
N PRO A 137 25.09 -5.65 9.15
CA PRO A 137 24.31 -4.86 10.11
C PRO A 137 24.74 -3.40 10.13
N ASP A 138 23.79 -2.52 10.33
CA ASP A 138 24.04 -1.08 10.51
C ASP A 138 23.43 -0.57 11.82
N ASN A 139 23.53 0.73 12.07
CA ASN A 139 23.07 1.34 13.32
C ASN A 139 21.58 1.72 13.30
N THR A 140 20.79 1.16 12.39
CA THR A 140 19.32 1.36 12.38
C THR A 140 18.64 0.64 13.54
N ILE A 141 19.37 -0.20 14.27
CA ILE A 141 18.91 -0.89 15.47
C ILE A 141 19.89 -0.65 16.61
N GLY A 142 19.32 -0.33 17.78
CA GLY A 142 20.01 -0.29 19.06
C GLY A 142 19.33 -1.25 20.05
N ILE A 143 20.09 -1.83 20.99
CA ILE A 143 19.58 -2.82 21.94
C ILE A 143 19.93 -2.44 23.36
N ILE A 144 18.96 -2.42 24.25
CA ILE A 144 19.13 -2.29 25.69
C ILE A 144 19.10 -3.70 26.29
N PHE A 145 20.20 -4.11 26.92
CA PHE A 145 20.29 -5.38 27.66
C PHE A 145 19.79 -5.17 29.08
N LEU A 146 18.69 -5.84 29.43
CA LEU A 146 18.10 -5.72 30.77
C LEU A 146 18.86 -6.53 31.80
N LYS A 147 18.86 -6.10 33.07
CA LYS A 147 19.44 -6.86 34.19
C LYS A 147 18.52 -7.99 34.64
N GLN A 148 17.23 -7.82 34.49
CA GLN A 148 16.18 -8.79 34.78
C GLN A 148 15.18 -8.78 33.65
N PRO A 149 14.66 -9.93 33.20
CA PRO A 149 13.64 -10.02 32.20
C PRO A 149 12.34 -9.33 32.65
N VAL A 150 11.65 -8.66 31.74
CA VAL A 150 10.31 -8.11 31.97
C VAL A 150 9.29 -9.22 31.69
N LYS A 151 8.59 -9.68 32.71
CA LYS A 151 7.59 -10.75 32.62
C LYS A 151 6.24 -10.20 32.21
N LYS A 152 5.31 -11.09 31.86
CA LYS A 152 3.93 -10.73 31.54
C LYS A 152 3.30 -9.87 32.64
N GLY A 153 2.67 -8.76 32.25
CA GLY A 153 2.02 -7.79 33.13
C GLY A 153 2.99 -6.87 33.87
N GLU A 154 4.30 -7.01 33.65
CA GLU A 154 5.30 -6.08 34.21
C GLU A 154 5.55 -4.94 33.22
N ALA A 155 5.66 -3.71 33.75
CA ALA A 155 5.99 -2.53 32.99
C ALA A 155 7.42 -2.06 33.29
N VAL A 156 8.09 -1.55 32.27
CA VAL A 156 9.42 -0.92 32.39
C VAL A 156 9.36 0.53 31.92
N LYS A 157 9.96 1.43 32.70
CA LYS A 157 10.14 2.83 32.34
C LYS A 157 11.55 3.04 31.79
N ILE A 158 11.63 3.48 30.52
CA ILE A 158 12.89 3.76 29.84
C ILE A 158 12.97 5.27 29.58
N GLU A 159 14.05 5.91 29.96
CA GLU A 159 14.32 7.31 29.63
C GLU A 159 15.54 7.38 28.71
N ILE A 160 15.39 8.04 27.56
CA ILE A 160 16.46 8.16 26.56
C ILE A 160 16.72 9.63 26.27
N ASN A 161 17.98 10.05 26.39
CA ASN A 161 18.45 11.31 25.83
C ASN A 161 19.08 11.02 24.47
N PHE A 162 18.68 11.76 23.44
CA PHE A 162 19.16 11.52 22.08
C PHE A 162 19.39 12.82 21.30
N GLU A 163 20.21 12.73 20.27
CA GLU A 163 20.39 13.77 19.26
C GLU A 163 20.10 13.17 17.89
N THR A 164 19.23 13.82 17.13
CA THR A 164 18.99 13.49 15.72
C THR A 164 19.46 14.62 14.82
N LYS A 165 20.34 14.32 13.88
CA LYS A 165 20.70 15.18 12.75
C LYS A 165 19.88 14.75 11.53
N PHE A 166 19.10 15.67 10.98
CA PHE A 166 18.33 15.40 9.77
C PHE A 166 19.23 15.31 8.55
N PRO A 167 19.04 14.31 7.66
CA PRO A 167 19.69 14.31 6.35
C PRO A 167 19.15 15.44 5.47
N HIS A 168 19.85 15.83 4.41
CA HIS A 168 19.21 16.54 3.32
C HIS A 168 18.02 15.73 2.83
N ILE A 169 16.90 16.39 2.51
CA ILE A 169 15.63 15.70 2.25
C ILE A 169 15.83 14.47 1.35
N PHE A 170 15.45 13.30 1.85
CA PHE A 170 15.64 12.01 1.22
C PHE A 170 14.69 10.99 1.85
N ALA A 171 14.10 10.11 1.06
CA ALA A 171 13.24 9.04 1.56
C ALA A 171 12.29 9.50 2.70
N ARG A 172 11.44 10.48 2.39
CA ARG A 172 10.33 10.97 3.23
C ARG A 172 10.71 11.75 4.49
N THR A 173 12.00 11.90 4.81
CA THR A 173 12.49 12.64 5.99
C THR A 173 13.63 13.56 5.63
N GLY A 174 13.91 14.55 6.50
CA GLY A 174 15.07 15.40 6.35
C GLY A 174 14.77 16.92 6.31
N TYR A 175 15.74 17.68 5.82
CA TYR A 175 15.62 19.13 5.69
C TYR A 175 15.88 19.62 4.28
N TRP A 176 15.27 20.76 3.93
CA TRP A 176 15.61 21.58 2.79
C TRP A 176 15.57 23.07 3.19
N LYS A 177 16.73 23.75 3.17
CA LYS A 177 16.87 25.11 3.71
C LYS A 177 16.37 25.20 5.16
N THR A 178 15.23 25.88 5.37
CA THR A 178 14.57 26.02 6.69
C THR A 178 13.37 25.10 6.86
N PHE A 179 13.03 24.30 5.86
CA PHE A 179 12.00 23.27 5.93
C PHE A 179 12.54 22.01 6.57
N PHE A 180 11.75 21.41 7.46
CA PHE A 180 12.02 20.13 8.11
C PHE A 180 10.81 19.21 8.02
N MET A 181 11.04 17.96 7.67
CA MET A 181 10.11 16.86 7.83
C MET A 181 10.76 15.82 8.72
N ALA A 182 10.15 15.57 9.86
CA ALA A 182 10.60 14.64 10.87
C ALA A 182 9.73 13.39 10.85
N GLY A 183 10.09 12.45 10.00
CA GLY A 183 9.61 11.08 9.99
C GLY A 183 10.67 10.16 10.58
N GLN A 184 10.27 9.17 11.40
CA GLN A 184 11.16 8.17 12.00
C GLN A 184 12.36 8.79 12.76
N TRP A 185 12.13 9.86 13.50
CA TRP A 185 13.13 10.81 14.00
C TRP A 185 13.60 10.56 15.42
N PHE A 186 12.98 9.63 16.16
CA PHE A 186 13.27 9.30 17.56
C PHE A 186 13.51 7.80 17.71
N PRO A 187 14.20 7.34 18.78
CA PRO A 187 14.32 5.93 19.11
C PRO A 187 12.93 5.33 19.35
N LYS A 188 12.54 4.29 18.62
CA LYS A 188 11.23 3.66 18.70
C LYS A 188 11.38 2.22 19.13
N ILE A 189 10.65 1.77 20.17
CA ILE A 189 10.66 0.37 20.60
C ILE A 189 10.09 -0.53 19.47
N ALA A 190 10.70 -1.67 19.27
CA ALA A 190 10.24 -2.66 18.31
C ALA A 190 8.99 -3.39 18.83
N VAL A 191 8.29 -4.14 17.97
CA VAL A 191 7.12 -4.93 18.35
C VAL A 191 7.56 -6.25 18.96
N TYR A 192 7.08 -6.56 20.17
CA TYR A 192 7.36 -7.83 20.84
C TYR A 192 6.27 -8.85 20.56
N GLN A 193 6.63 -9.96 19.94
CA GLN A 193 5.70 -11.01 19.50
C GLN A 193 5.79 -12.31 20.37
N GLY A 194 6.18 -12.16 21.62
CA GLY A 194 6.27 -13.27 22.57
C GLY A 194 7.29 -14.33 22.13
N GLU A 195 6.86 -15.57 21.92
CA GLU A 195 7.76 -16.67 21.51
C GLU A 195 8.52 -16.41 20.20
N ARG A 196 7.96 -15.61 19.28
CA ARG A 196 8.66 -15.20 18.07
C ARG A 196 9.78 -14.18 18.32
N GLY A 197 9.84 -13.59 19.53
CA GLY A 197 10.79 -12.55 19.86
C GLY A 197 10.38 -11.16 19.39
N TRP A 198 11.36 -10.29 19.20
CA TRP A 198 11.18 -8.92 18.75
C TRP A 198 11.20 -8.83 17.24
N ASN A 199 10.16 -8.30 16.65
CA ASN A 199 10.12 -7.99 15.22
C ASN A 199 10.91 -6.70 14.95
N CYS A 200 12.16 -6.83 14.53
CA CYS A 200 13.09 -5.72 14.44
C CYS A 200 14.01 -5.85 13.21
N HIS A 201 13.45 -5.60 12.03
CA HIS A 201 14.18 -5.68 10.77
C HIS A 201 15.09 -4.46 10.53
N LEU A 202 16.16 -4.65 9.74
CA LEU A 202 16.94 -3.55 9.19
C LEU A 202 16.08 -2.69 8.25
N PHE A 203 16.46 -1.43 8.05
CA PHE A 203 15.71 -0.57 7.14
C PHE A 203 16.24 -0.73 5.71
N HIS A 204 15.48 -1.44 4.89
CA HIS A 204 15.77 -1.74 3.49
C HIS A 204 15.20 -0.68 2.54
N LEU A 205 15.67 -0.68 1.28
CA LEU A 205 15.15 0.20 0.23
C LEU A 205 13.66 -0.06 -0.06
N ASN A 206 13.27 -1.33 -0.12
CA ASN A 206 11.90 -1.78 -0.30
C ASN A 206 11.35 -2.25 1.05
N SER A 207 11.12 -1.34 1.97
CA SER A 207 10.45 -1.61 3.23
C SER A 207 9.79 -0.35 3.75
N GLU A 208 8.76 -0.52 4.54
CA GLU A 208 8.11 0.53 5.29
C GLU A 208 8.39 0.34 6.78
N PHE A 209 7.42 0.55 7.67
CA PHE A 209 7.64 0.57 9.11
C PHE A 209 6.66 -0.35 9.83
N PHE A 210 7.06 -0.85 10.99
CA PHE A 210 6.21 -1.66 11.85
C PHE A 210 6.42 -1.27 13.30
N ALA A 211 5.34 -0.95 14.03
CA ALA A 211 5.38 -0.52 15.41
C ALA A 211 4.05 -0.80 16.12
N ASP A 212 4.10 -0.94 17.44
CA ASP A 212 2.92 -1.08 18.29
C ASP A 212 2.13 0.23 18.41
N PHE A 213 0.85 0.09 18.72
CA PHE A 213 -0.01 1.20 19.10
C PHE A 213 0.46 1.82 20.42
N ALA A 214 0.53 3.13 20.44
CA ALA A 214 0.96 3.88 21.61
C ALA A 214 0.21 5.21 21.76
N ASP A 215 0.22 5.74 22.98
CA ASP A 215 -0.13 7.12 23.26
C ASP A 215 1.11 8.00 23.25
N TYR A 216 1.00 9.14 22.58
CA TYR A 216 2.09 10.11 22.45
C TYR A 216 1.73 11.46 23.06
N ASN A 217 2.59 11.95 23.96
CA ASN A 217 2.60 13.32 24.45
C ASN A 217 3.89 13.99 23.99
N VAL A 218 3.81 14.88 23.01
CA VAL A 218 5.01 15.43 22.36
C VAL A 218 5.09 16.95 22.47
N SER A 219 6.23 17.45 22.97
CA SER A 219 6.55 18.87 23.06
C SER A 219 7.65 19.23 22.06
N ILE A 220 7.36 20.14 21.14
CA ILE A 220 8.28 20.53 20.05
C ILE A 220 8.60 22.03 20.18
N THR A 221 9.85 22.35 20.53
CA THR A 221 10.34 23.73 20.65
C THR A 221 11.11 24.11 19.38
N VAL A 222 10.67 25.17 18.73
CA VAL A 222 11.25 25.70 17.47
C VAL A 222 11.49 27.22 17.62
N PRO A 223 12.24 27.88 16.72
CA PRO A 223 12.29 29.33 16.69
C PRO A 223 10.87 29.92 16.46
N GLU A 224 10.59 31.06 17.07
CA GLU A 224 9.27 31.71 17.12
C GLU A 224 8.53 31.75 15.76
N LYS A 225 9.24 32.03 14.67
CA LYS A 225 8.66 32.18 13.32
C LYS A 225 8.24 30.87 12.65
N TYR A 226 8.55 29.71 13.27
CA TYR A 226 8.20 28.42 12.68
C TYR A 226 6.77 28.03 13.02
N ILE A 227 6.08 27.50 12.03
CA ILE A 227 4.80 26.81 12.19
C ILE A 227 5.08 25.31 12.18
N VAL A 228 4.45 24.58 13.10
CA VAL A 228 4.58 23.14 13.26
C VAL A 228 3.24 22.47 12.95
N GLY A 229 3.27 21.43 12.10
CA GLY A 229 2.19 20.46 11.97
C GLY A 229 2.68 19.10 12.43
N ALA A 230 1.83 18.32 13.07
CA ALA A 230 2.22 17.03 13.64
C ALA A 230 1.07 16.03 13.64
N THR A 231 1.39 14.75 13.86
CA THR A 231 0.46 13.69 14.27
C THR A 231 -0.32 14.14 15.52
N GLY A 232 -1.60 13.81 15.59
CA GLY A 232 -2.44 14.10 16.76
C GLY A 232 -3.06 15.49 16.77
N ILE A 233 -3.55 15.89 17.93
CA ILE A 233 -4.18 17.18 18.17
C ILE A 233 -3.20 18.15 18.86
N LYS A 234 -3.22 19.42 18.45
CA LYS A 234 -2.46 20.47 19.11
C LYS A 234 -3.15 20.87 20.42
N ILE A 235 -2.50 20.60 21.56
CA ILE A 235 -3.01 20.90 22.89
C ILE A 235 -2.72 22.34 23.29
N SER A 236 -1.52 22.83 23.00
CA SER A 236 -1.11 24.20 23.31
C SER A 236 0.00 24.71 22.41
N GLU A 237 0.11 26.03 22.36
CA GLU A 237 1.17 26.76 21.69
C GLU A 237 1.58 27.94 22.60
N GLN A 238 2.84 28.00 22.99
CA GLN A 238 3.35 29.00 23.91
C GLN A 238 4.66 29.59 23.40
N THR A 239 4.74 30.92 23.38
CA THR A 239 5.95 31.65 22.97
C THR A 239 6.69 32.18 24.19
N GLU A 240 7.99 31.91 24.26
CA GLU A 240 8.90 32.45 25.28
C GLU A 240 10.14 33.02 24.60
N GLY A 241 10.27 34.35 24.62
CA GLY A 241 11.32 35.06 23.92
C GLY A 241 11.32 34.74 22.42
N LYS A 242 12.43 34.23 21.92
CA LYS A 242 12.62 33.89 20.49
C LYS A 242 12.27 32.43 20.15
N LYS A 243 11.57 31.74 21.06
CA LYS A 243 11.20 30.32 20.90
C LYS A 243 9.70 30.15 21.06
N LYS A 244 9.19 29.13 20.38
CA LYS A 244 7.80 28.71 20.46
C LYS A 244 7.76 27.20 20.72
N THR A 245 6.99 26.79 21.70
CA THR A 245 6.78 25.38 22.06
C THR A 245 5.35 24.99 21.73
N TYR A 246 5.22 23.97 20.91
CA TYR A 246 3.96 23.31 20.57
C TYR A 246 3.84 22.02 21.38
N LYS A 247 2.64 21.75 21.94
CA LYS A 247 2.34 20.46 22.57
C LYS A 247 1.27 19.75 21.78
N PHE A 248 1.52 18.50 21.48
CA PHE A 248 0.61 17.61 20.77
C PHE A 248 0.30 16.37 21.60
N LYS A 249 -0.90 15.82 21.42
CA LYS A 249 -1.32 14.53 21.95
C LYS A 249 -1.88 13.69 20.80
N ALA A 250 -1.44 12.43 20.71
CA ALA A 250 -2.02 11.44 19.84
C ALA A 250 -2.27 10.16 20.65
N GLU A 251 -3.44 9.57 20.49
CA GLU A 251 -3.84 8.38 21.22
C GLU A 251 -4.04 7.25 20.23
N ASN A 252 -3.57 6.05 20.63
CA ASN A 252 -3.73 4.82 19.90
C ASN A 252 -3.21 4.91 18.44
N VAL A 253 -1.99 5.38 18.27
CA VAL A 253 -1.30 5.51 16.96
C VAL A 253 0.03 4.78 16.95
N ILE A 254 0.46 4.31 15.78
CA ILE A 254 1.68 3.51 15.63
C ILE A 254 2.94 4.35 15.38
N ASP A 255 2.83 5.65 15.18
CA ASP A 255 3.95 6.54 14.92
C ASP A 255 3.59 8.00 15.26
N PHE A 256 4.61 8.85 15.36
CA PHE A 256 4.47 10.28 15.54
C PHE A 256 5.43 11.03 14.62
N ALA A 257 4.90 11.73 13.62
CA ALA A 257 5.66 12.58 12.73
C ALA A 257 5.30 14.06 12.89
N TRP A 258 6.21 14.94 12.49
CA TRP A 258 5.97 16.37 12.46
C TRP A 258 6.74 17.07 11.36
N THR A 259 6.29 18.26 10.99
CA THR A 259 6.96 19.16 10.07
C THR A 259 7.08 20.54 10.67
N ALA A 260 8.15 21.27 10.33
CA ALA A 260 8.34 22.65 10.75
C ALA A 260 8.91 23.50 9.63
N TRP A 261 8.31 24.66 9.41
CA TRP A 261 8.80 25.63 8.43
C TRP A 261 8.34 27.05 8.75
N ASN A 262 9.18 28.03 8.51
CA ASN A 262 8.85 29.44 8.73
C ASN A 262 8.10 30.10 7.57
N TYR A 263 7.82 29.37 6.48
CA TYR A 263 7.04 29.84 5.33
C TYR A 263 5.73 29.07 5.12
N TRP A 264 5.33 28.20 6.05
CA TRP A 264 4.07 27.51 5.94
C TRP A 264 2.90 28.47 5.80
N GLN A 265 2.04 28.24 4.82
CA GLN A 265 0.67 28.72 4.78
C GLN A 265 -0.24 27.64 5.34
N VAL A 266 -1.27 28.04 6.08
CA VAL A 266 -2.20 27.11 6.72
C VAL A 266 -3.60 27.36 6.21
N ALA A 267 -4.30 26.30 5.85
CA ALA A 267 -5.72 26.33 5.54
C ALA A 267 -6.48 25.33 6.40
N TYR A 268 -7.71 25.62 6.70
CA TYR A 268 -8.58 24.79 7.53
C TYR A 268 -9.85 24.44 6.78
N ASP A 269 -10.34 23.23 7.02
CA ASP A 269 -11.64 22.74 6.58
C ASP A 269 -12.16 21.74 7.61
N LYS A 270 -13.29 21.13 7.38
CA LYS A 270 -13.83 20.03 8.20
C LYS A 270 -14.53 18.98 7.35
N TRP A 271 -14.56 17.76 7.85
CA TRP A 271 -15.38 16.68 7.35
C TRP A 271 -16.12 16.06 8.53
N ASN A 272 -17.48 16.13 8.49
CA ASN A 272 -18.30 15.84 9.66
C ASN A 272 -17.79 16.64 10.87
N ASN A 273 -17.41 15.96 11.96
CA ASN A 273 -16.84 16.57 13.17
C ASN A 273 -15.31 16.56 13.21
N VAL A 274 -14.64 16.08 12.15
CA VAL A 274 -13.17 16.00 12.07
C VAL A 274 -12.60 17.28 11.47
N PRO A 275 -11.87 18.11 12.24
CA PRO A 275 -11.12 19.24 11.71
C PRO A 275 -10.01 18.76 10.77
N LEU A 276 -9.85 19.47 9.65
CA LEU A 276 -8.83 19.20 8.64
C LEU A 276 -7.88 20.40 8.56
N THR A 277 -6.59 20.14 8.70
CA THR A 277 -5.54 21.16 8.54
C THR A 277 -4.71 20.86 7.30
N LEU A 278 -4.47 21.86 6.45
CA LEU A 278 -3.56 21.76 5.32
C LEU A 278 -2.41 22.74 5.48
N LEU A 279 -1.19 22.21 5.52
CA LEU A 279 0.05 22.98 5.44
C LEU A 279 0.54 22.97 4.00
N TYR A 280 0.74 24.15 3.41
CA TYR A 280 1.14 24.27 2.01
C TYR A 280 2.14 25.42 1.80
N PRO A 281 3.03 25.34 0.79
CA PRO A 281 4.01 26.38 0.50
C PRO A 281 3.35 27.63 -0.14
N PRO A 282 3.97 28.82 -0.03
CA PRO A 282 3.57 29.97 -0.79
C PRO A 282 3.45 29.67 -2.28
N GLY A 283 2.46 30.29 -2.95
CA GLY A 283 2.18 30.09 -4.38
C GLY A 283 1.20 28.96 -4.71
N LEU A 284 0.94 28.02 -3.79
CA LEU A 284 0.00 26.90 -4.02
C LEU A 284 -1.41 27.12 -3.47
N LYS A 285 -1.78 28.34 -3.06
CA LYS A 285 -3.13 28.66 -2.56
C LYS A 285 -4.25 28.22 -3.51
N HIS A 286 -4.01 28.26 -4.81
CA HIS A 286 -4.98 27.85 -5.83
C HIS A 286 -5.30 26.35 -5.82
N THR A 287 -4.49 25.51 -5.17
CA THR A 287 -4.68 24.05 -5.05
C THR A 287 -5.50 23.64 -3.83
N VAL A 288 -5.65 24.52 -2.82
CA VAL A 288 -6.24 24.20 -1.50
C VAL A 288 -7.61 23.54 -1.62
N LYS A 289 -8.54 24.14 -2.38
CA LYS A 289 -9.88 23.55 -2.57
C LYS A 289 -9.83 22.15 -3.20
N ARG A 290 -8.88 21.94 -4.11
CA ARG A 290 -8.71 20.67 -4.83
C ARG A 290 -8.15 19.61 -3.88
N GLN A 291 -7.23 19.97 -3.00
CA GLN A 291 -6.65 19.09 -1.99
C GLN A 291 -7.70 18.64 -0.96
N PHE A 292 -8.46 19.58 -0.36
CA PHE A 292 -9.54 19.22 0.56
C PHE A 292 -10.64 18.40 -0.10
N LYS A 293 -10.96 18.65 -1.39
CA LYS A 293 -11.92 17.82 -2.11
C LYS A 293 -11.43 16.37 -2.25
N ALA A 294 -10.15 16.16 -2.52
CA ALA A 294 -9.57 14.82 -2.61
C ALA A 294 -9.60 14.10 -1.26
N LEU A 295 -9.20 14.79 -0.20
CA LEU A 295 -9.25 14.25 1.15
C LEU A 295 -10.67 13.85 1.58
N LYS A 296 -11.67 14.70 1.31
CA LYS A 296 -13.07 14.39 1.63
C LYS A 296 -13.63 13.24 0.78
N ALA A 297 -13.16 13.10 -0.47
CA ALA A 297 -13.52 11.95 -1.32
C ALA A 297 -12.98 10.65 -0.73
N ALA A 298 -11.74 10.65 -0.21
CA ALA A 298 -11.15 9.50 0.47
C ALA A 298 -11.89 9.15 1.77
N LEU A 299 -12.13 10.14 2.63
CA LEU A 299 -12.88 9.98 3.88
C LEU A 299 -14.27 9.34 3.67
N ASN A 300 -14.99 9.78 2.63
CA ASN A 300 -16.29 9.20 2.28
C ASN A 300 -16.16 7.78 1.73
N ALA A 301 -15.23 7.56 0.81
CA ALA A 301 -15.09 6.28 0.12
C ALA A 301 -14.63 5.17 1.07
N TYR A 302 -13.72 5.47 1.98
CA TYR A 302 -13.20 4.46 2.92
C TYR A 302 -14.16 4.17 4.05
N GLY A 303 -14.91 5.20 4.51
CA GLY A 303 -16.05 4.98 5.39
C GLY A 303 -17.14 4.11 4.75
N ASP A 304 -17.43 4.30 3.45
CA ASP A 304 -18.36 3.47 2.68
C ASP A 304 -17.84 2.04 2.47
N LEU A 305 -16.54 1.87 2.20
CA LEU A 305 -15.92 0.56 1.97
C LEU A 305 -15.88 -0.29 3.25
N THR A 306 -15.48 0.31 4.36
CA THR A 306 -15.30 -0.41 5.64
C THR A 306 -16.56 -0.43 6.50
N GLY A 307 -17.53 0.44 6.24
CA GLY A 307 -18.69 0.66 7.10
C GLY A 307 -18.36 1.47 8.37
N HIS A 308 -17.14 2.01 8.50
CA HIS A 308 -16.68 2.75 9.67
C HIS A 308 -16.10 4.11 9.28
N LEU A 309 -16.56 5.15 9.95
CA LEU A 309 -16.03 6.51 9.76
C LEU A 309 -14.60 6.60 10.32
N TYR A 310 -13.84 7.56 9.81
CA TYR A 310 -12.50 7.87 10.33
C TYR A 310 -12.55 8.16 11.84
N PRO A 311 -11.82 7.37 12.67
CA PRO A 311 -12.02 7.38 14.11
C PRO A 311 -11.23 8.47 14.84
N TYR A 312 -10.17 9.00 14.22
CA TYR A 312 -9.31 9.97 14.87
C TYR A 312 -9.92 11.39 14.88
N PRO A 313 -9.64 12.18 15.92
CA PRO A 313 -10.29 13.48 16.15
C PRO A 313 -9.78 14.64 15.28
N HIS A 314 -8.74 14.42 14.45
CA HIS A 314 -8.12 15.45 13.62
C HIS A 314 -7.37 14.82 12.45
N PHE A 315 -7.14 15.60 11.39
CA PHE A 315 -6.27 15.19 10.29
C PHE A 315 -5.43 16.34 9.73
N THR A 316 -4.14 16.10 9.52
CA THR A 316 -3.21 17.06 8.93
C THR A 316 -2.72 16.57 7.56
N LEU A 317 -2.98 17.36 6.51
CA LEU A 317 -2.39 17.16 5.18
C LEU A 317 -1.22 18.13 5.00
N VAL A 318 -0.05 17.61 4.66
CA VAL A 318 1.15 18.39 4.39
C VAL A 318 1.45 18.35 2.89
N CYS A 319 1.56 19.50 2.26
CA CYS A 319 2.06 19.64 0.89
C CYS A 319 3.50 20.19 0.96
N PRO A 320 4.53 19.35 0.86
CA PRO A 320 5.92 19.81 0.96
C PRO A 320 6.25 20.86 -0.11
N PRO A 321 7.27 21.73 0.13
CA PRO A 321 7.77 22.61 -0.91
C PRO A 321 8.19 21.82 -2.16
N PRO A 322 7.98 22.32 -3.38
CA PRO A 322 8.31 21.60 -4.62
C PRO A 322 9.75 21.07 -4.70
N GLN A 323 10.70 21.79 -4.08
CA GLN A 323 12.10 21.40 -4.02
C GLN A 323 12.40 20.39 -2.90
N ALA A 324 11.43 20.10 -2.04
CA ALA A 324 11.51 19.15 -0.94
C ALA A 324 10.49 18.02 -1.08
N MET A 325 10.06 17.71 -2.31
CA MET A 325 9.11 16.62 -2.59
C MET A 325 9.64 15.23 -2.23
N GLY A 326 10.94 15.08 -1.89
CA GLY A 326 11.45 13.87 -1.24
C GLY A 326 10.84 13.59 0.13
N ALA A 327 10.13 14.57 0.73
CA ALA A 327 9.28 14.39 1.92
C ALA A 327 7.85 13.93 1.59
N GLY A 328 7.44 13.97 0.32
CA GLY A 328 6.07 13.61 -0.10
C GLY A 328 5.86 12.11 -0.25
N GLY A 329 4.61 11.69 -0.19
CA GLY A 329 4.22 10.28 -0.30
C GLY A 329 4.61 9.51 0.95
N MET A 330 4.02 9.89 2.11
CA MET A 330 4.16 9.18 3.38
C MET A 330 2.92 9.36 4.25
N GLU A 331 2.55 8.28 4.85
CA GLU A 331 1.26 7.96 5.46
C GLU A 331 1.27 7.99 6.99
N TYR A 332 2.03 8.84 7.65
CA TYR A 332 2.04 8.90 9.12
C TYR A 332 0.62 8.98 9.70
N PRO A 333 0.34 8.34 10.85
CA PRO A 333 -0.98 8.41 11.47
C PRO A 333 -1.42 9.86 11.69
N MET A 334 -2.66 10.20 11.30
CA MET A 334 -3.25 11.53 11.40
C MET A 334 -2.50 12.66 10.67
N LEU A 335 -1.39 12.36 9.99
CA LEU A 335 -0.59 13.30 9.19
C LEU A 335 -0.05 12.61 7.95
N VAL A 336 -0.45 13.06 6.77
CA VAL A 336 0.13 12.54 5.53
C VAL A 336 0.80 13.63 4.71
N THR A 337 1.79 13.22 3.93
CA THR A 337 2.50 14.13 3.03
C THR A 337 2.07 13.87 1.58
N GLY A 338 1.09 14.66 1.11
CA GLY A 338 0.68 14.70 -0.29
C GLY A 338 1.59 15.59 -1.12
N GLY A 339 1.09 16.09 -2.23
CA GLY A 339 1.84 17.06 -3.02
C GLY A 339 1.10 17.56 -4.26
N PHE A 340 1.38 18.81 -4.59
CA PHE A 340 1.02 19.40 -5.87
C PHE A 340 2.27 20.02 -6.48
N PRO A 341 2.55 19.81 -7.77
CA PRO A 341 3.65 20.46 -8.42
C PRO A 341 3.41 21.97 -8.55
N SER A 342 4.47 22.73 -8.76
CA SER A 342 4.40 24.19 -8.95
C SER A 342 3.69 24.62 -10.23
N TYR A 343 3.59 23.72 -11.22
CA TYR A 343 2.88 23.96 -12.47
C TYR A 343 1.41 23.54 -12.40
N LYS A 344 0.57 24.15 -13.22
CA LYS A 344 -0.86 23.84 -13.25
C LYS A 344 -1.12 22.49 -13.91
N ILE A 345 -1.77 21.58 -13.19
CA ILE A 345 -2.27 20.33 -13.74
C ILE A 345 -3.75 20.50 -14.12
N PRO A 346 -4.17 20.09 -15.33
CA PRO A 346 -5.58 20.10 -15.73
C PRO A 346 -6.47 19.37 -14.70
N LYS A 347 -7.67 19.90 -14.46
CA LYS A 347 -8.59 19.33 -13.46
C LYS A 347 -8.99 17.89 -13.76
N GLY A 348 -8.97 17.50 -15.04
CA GLY A 348 -9.26 16.12 -15.46
C GLY A 348 -8.10 15.14 -15.23
N MET A 349 -6.90 15.59 -14.94
CA MET A 349 -5.76 14.75 -14.58
C MET A 349 -5.67 14.65 -13.06
N ARG A 350 -5.99 13.47 -12.51
CA ARG A 350 -6.23 13.25 -11.07
C ARG A 350 -5.01 12.74 -10.29
N PHE A 351 -3.79 12.87 -10.84
CA PHE A 351 -2.60 12.36 -10.15
C PHE A 351 -2.39 12.97 -8.75
N PRO A 352 -2.55 14.31 -8.55
CA PRO A 352 -2.40 14.86 -7.20
C PRO A 352 -3.51 14.41 -6.25
N GLU A 353 -4.75 14.25 -6.76
CA GLU A 353 -5.86 13.72 -5.98
C GLU A 353 -5.62 12.26 -5.62
N MET A 354 -5.14 11.47 -6.58
CA MET A 354 -4.83 10.05 -6.37
C MET A 354 -3.77 9.89 -5.27
N LEU A 355 -2.71 10.70 -5.27
CA LEU A 355 -1.69 10.70 -4.22
C LEU A 355 -2.33 10.99 -2.85
N ILE A 356 -3.14 12.06 -2.73
CA ILE A 356 -3.79 12.41 -1.45
C ILE A 356 -4.74 11.30 -0.98
N ILE A 357 -5.50 10.70 -1.91
CA ILE A 357 -6.43 9.60 -1.61
C ILE A 357 -5.64 8.37 -1.15
N HIS A 358 -4.51 8.07 -1.79
CA HIS A 358 -3.63 6.97 -1.45
C HIS A 358 -3.01 7.14 -0.05
N GLU A 359 -2.33 8.25 0.19
CA GLU A 359 -1.69 8.50 1.48
C GLU A 359 -2.72 8.55 2.63
N PHE A 360 -3.90 9.14 2.38
CA PHE A 360 -4.96 9.10 3.38
C PHE A 360 -5.49 7.67 3.61
N GLY A 361 -5.51 6.83 2.58
CA GLY A 361 -6.02 5.46 2.70
C GLY A 361 -5.21 4.59 3.64
N HIS A 362 -3.93 4.84 3.76
CA HIS A 362 -3.08 4.22 4.78
C HIS A 362 -3.51 4.56 6.22
N ASN A 363 -4.24 5.66 6.45
CA ASN A 363 -4.83 5.91 7.77
C ASN A 363 -5.93 4.90 8.13
N TYR A 364 -6.43 4.12 7.17
CA TYR A 364 -7.23 2.91 7.42
C TYR A 364 -6.34 1.65 7.36
N PHE A 365 -5.56 1.46 6.29
CA PHE A 365 -4.91 0.19 5.97
C PHE A 365 -3.48 0.05 6.52
N TYR A 366 -2.97 1.05 7.22
CA TYR A 366 -1.73 1.03 7.99
C TYR A 366 -1.93 1.57 9.41
N ALA A 367 -2.48 2.78 9.59
CA ALA A 367 -2.58 3.38 10.92
C ALA A 367 -3.63 2.71 11.83
N ILE A 368 -4.69 2.11 11.28
CA ILE A 368 -5.71 1.38 12.05
C ILE A 368 -5.43 -0.12 12.10
N PHE A 369 -4.94 -0.71 11.02
CA PHE A 369 -4.65 -2.14 10.94
C PHE A 369 -3.16 -2.45 11.08
N ALA A 370 -2.35 -1.74 11.64
CA ALA A 370 -0.91 -1.89 11.89
C ALA A 370 -0.28 -3.22 11.38
N THR A 371 -0.46 -3.53 10.09
CA THR A 371 0.07 -4.74 9.45
C THR A 371 1.60 -4.68 9.37
N ASN A 372 2.25 -5.84 9.37
CA ASN A 372 3.70 -5.89 9.22
C ASN A 372 4.12 -5.67 7.77
N GLU A 373 4.46 -4.44 7.42
CA GLU A 373 4.81 -4.03 6.07
C GLU A 373 6.19 -4.54 5.61
N PHE A 374 7.07 -4.88 6.54
CA PHE A 374 8.32 -5.54 6.19
C PHE A 374 8.06 -6.91 5.56
N GLU A 375 7.17 -7.69 6.17
CA GLU A 375 6.93 -9.09 5.79
C GLU A 375 5.79 -9.23 4.79
N ASN A 376 4.81 -8.32 4.81
CA ASN A 376 3.56 -8.41 4.05
C ASN A 376 3.11 -7.07 3.47
N ALA A 377 3.97 -6.39 2.73
CA ALA A 377 3.71 -5.05 2.17
C ALA A 377 2.40 -4.94 1.37
N TRP A 378 1.92 -6.03 0.76
CA TRP A 378 0.67 -6.05 0.00
C TRP A 378 -0.58 -5.79 0.87
N MET A 379 -0.51 -6.06 2.18
CA MET A 379 -1.65 -5.84 3.10
C MET A 379 -1.90 -4.36 3.31
N ASP A 380 -0.85 -3.57 3.38
CA ASP A 380 -0.94 -2.12 3.38
C ASP A 380 -1.10 -1.61 1.95
N GLU A 381 -0.06 -1.65 1.15
CA GLU A 381 0.01 -1.02 -0.17
C GLU A 381 -0.99 -1.57 -1.18
N GLY A 382 -1.21 -2.88 -1.18
CA GLY A 382 -2.09 -3.54 -2.13
C GLY A 382 -3.57 -3.30 -1.85
N ILE A 383 -3.97 -3.42 -0.58
CA ILE A 383 -5.35 -3.11 -0.16
C ILE A 383 -5.60 -1.61 -0.34
N ASN A 384 -4.64 -0.77 0.06
CA ASN A 384 -4.77 0.67 -0.09
C ASN A 384 -4.78 1.12 -1.56
N SER A 385 -4.02 0.50 -2.45
CA SER A 385 -4.09 0.79 -3.89
C SER A 385 -5.45 0.44 -4.48
N PHE A 386 -6.08 -0.67 -4.04
CA PHE A 386 -7.46 -0.96 -4.37
C PHE A 386 -8.40 0.14 -3.85
N ALA A 387 -8.28 0.51 -2.57
CA ALA A 387 -9.10 1.55 -1.95
C ALA A 387 -8.88 2.92 -2.62
N THR A 388 -7.66 3.22 -3.07
CA THR A 388 -7.35 4.43 -3.85
C THR A 388 -8.12 4.48 -5.15
N ALA A 389 -8.10 3.41 -5.93
CA ALA A 389 -8.86 3.32 -7.18
C ALA A 389 -10.38 3.38 -6.92
N TYR A 390 -10.86 2.73 -5.84
CA TYR A 390 -12.23 2.83 -5.36
C TYR A 390 -12.60 4.27 -4.98
N GLY A 391 -11.73 4.99 -4.25
CA GLY A 391 -11.91 6.39 -3.88
C GLY A 391 -11.97 7.32 -5.09
N ILE A 392 -11.15 7.09 -6.12
CA ILE A 392 -11.23 7.80 -7.40
C ILE A 392 -12.55 7.47 -8.13
N GLU A 393 -12.96 6.21 -8.16
CA GLU A 393 -14.22 5.79 -8.79
C GLU A 393 -15.43 6.49 -8.15
N LYS A 394 -15.53 6.46 -6.82
CA LYS A 394 -16.64 7.06 -6.06
C LYS A 394 -16.60 8.60 -6.05
N GLY A 395 -15.42 9.20 -5.92
CA GLY A 395 -15.27 10.66 -5.81
C GLY A 395 -15.23 11.42 -7.13
N TYR A 396 -14.82 10.74 -8.23
CA TYR A 396 -14.52 11.40 -9.50
C TYR A 396 -14.99 10.62 -10.73
N GLY A 397 -15.29 9.34 -10.63
CA GLY A 397 -15.70 8.46 -11.73
C GLY A 397 -14.53 7.99 -12.61
N MET A 398 -13.60 8.88 -12.98
CA MET A 398 -12.47 8.60 -13.87
C MET A 398 -11.16 9.05 -13.26
N GLN A 399 -10.09 8.29 -13.51
CA GLN A 399 -8.72 8.65 -13.12
C GLN A 399 -8.16 9.76 -14.03
N ILE A 400 -8.41 9.66 -15.34
CA ILE A 400 -8.20 10.75 -16.29
C ILE A 400 -9.51 11.02 -17.00
N ASP A 401 -9.94 12.27 -17.01
CA ASP A 401 -11.16 12.73 -17.66
C ASP A 401 -10.89 14.00 -18.47
N LEU A 402 -10.29 13.80 -19.64
CA LEU A 402 -10.02 14.85 -20.62
C LEU A 402 -10.94 14.69 -21.83
N PRO A 403 -11.22 15.72 -22.62
CA PRO A 403 -12.11 15.64 -23.78
C PRO A 403 -11.74 14.52 -24.76
N PHE A 404 -10.44 14.27 -24.93
CA PHE A 404 -9.91 13.29 -25.88
C PHE A 404 -9.39 12.00 -25.22
N LEU A 405 -9.37 11.92 -23.88
CA LEU A 405 -8.81 10.77 -23.15
C LEU A 405 -9.56 10.53 -21.85
N LYS A 406 -10.20 9.37 -21.75
CA LYS A 406 -10.86 8.89 -20.54
C LYS A 406 -10.19 7.61 -20.07
N VAL A 407 -9.65 7.62 -18.83
CA VAL A 407 -9.01 6.46 -18.22
C VAL A 407 -9.78 6.08 -16.97
N PRO A 408 -10.43 4.92 -16.95
CA PRO A 408 -11.10 4.42 -15.75
C PRO A 408 -10.11 4.12 -14.61
N PRO A 409 -10.57 4.11 -13.35
CA PRO A 409 -9.82 3.56 -12.23
C PRO A 409 -9.39 2.11 -12.49
N TYR A 410 -8.37 1.63 -11.80
CA TYR A 410 -7.73 0.31 -11.94
C TYR A 410 -6.98 0.06 -13.27
N THR A 411 -7.03 1.00 -14.22
CA THR A 411 -6.37 0.80 -15.52
C THR A 411 -4.86 0.76 -15.42
N MET A 412 -4.28 1.59 -14.56
CA MET A 412 -2.81 1.69 -14.41
C MET A 412 -2.25 0.46 -13.71
N GLU A 413 -2.89 0.00 -12.65
CA GLU A 413 -2.53 -1.18 -11.90
C GLU A 413 -2.61 -2.42 -12.80
N ARG A 414 -3.65 -2.49 -13.61
CA ARG A 414 -3.81 -3.54 -14.60
C ARG A 414 -2.71 -3.55 -15.65
N LEU A 415 -2.37 -2.38 -16.21
CA LEU A 415 -1.27 -2.26 -17.19
C LEU A 415 0.07 -2.65 -16.56
N GLY A 416 0.34 -2.17 -15.34
CA GLY A 416 1.56 -2.53 -14.59
C GLY A 416 1.68 -4.04 -14.41
N PHE A 417 0.63 -4.70 -13.94
CA PHE A 417 0.65 -6.15 -13.74
C PHE A 417 0.74 -6.93 -15.06
N SER A 418 0.05 -6.51 -16.11
CA SER A 418 0.08 -7.24 -17.40
C SER A 418 1.46 -7.30 -18.06
N GLN A 419 2.33 -6.33 -17.75
CA GLN A 419 3.71 -6.28 -18.24
C GLN A 419 4.66 -7.18 -17.45
N TYR A 420 4.32 -7.52 -16.22
CA TYR A 420 5.14 -8.39 -15.38
C TYR A 420 5.08 -9.84 -15.88
N LYS A 421 6.25 -10.46 -16.09
CA LYS A 421 6.37 -11.85 -16.61
C LYS A 421 6.98 -12.82 -15.59
N GLY A 422 7.40 -12.34 -14.42
CA GLY A 422 7.95 -13.18 -13.37
C GLY A 422 6.90 -14.07 -12.68
N LYS A 423 7.35 -14.91 -11.76
CA LYS A 423 6.51 -15.85 -10.99
C LYS A 423 6.58 -15.63 -9.48
N GLU A 424 7.06 -14.46 -9.04
CA GLU A 424 7.13 -14.14 -7.63
C GLU A 424 5.74 -13.91 -7.04
N ALA A 425 5.59 -14.22 -5.74
CA ALA A 425 4.35 -14.02 -5.00
C ALA A 425 4.31 -12.62 -4.34
N PRO A 426 3.14 -11.98 -4.22
CA PRO A 426 2.96 -10.77 -3.41
C PRO A 426 3.32 -10.92 -1.93
N SER A 427 3.19 -12.13 -1.38
CA SER A 427 3.47 -12.44 0.03
C SER A 427 4.95 -12.59 0.38
N LYS A 428 5.87 -12.26 -0.53
CA LYS A 428 7.29 -12.16 -0.21
C LYS A 428 7.55 -10.97 0.72
N ALA A 429 8.55 -11.11 1.58
CA ALA A 429 9.05 -9.98 2.35
C ALA A 429 9.56 -8.86 1.44
N SER A 430 9.37 -7.61 1.86
CA SER A 430 9.61 -6.43 1.01
C SER A 430 11.03 -6.37 0.42
N TRP A 431 12.03 -6.72 1.23
CA TRP A 431 13.45 -6.71 0.81
C TRP A 431 13.85 -7.88 -0.10
N GLU A 432 13.02 -8.92 -0.21
CA GLU A 432 13.31 -10.09 -1.04
C GLU A 432 12.97 -9.91 -2.52
N PHE A 433 12.26 -8.86 -2.88
CA PHE A 433 11.93 -8.61 -4.29
C PHE A 433 13.17 -8.25 -5.10
N ILE A 434 13.31 -8.86 -6.27
CA ILE A 434 14.49 -8.70 -7.14
C ILE A 434 14.74 -7.25 -7.59
N SER A 435 13.74 -6.40 -7.57
CA SER A 435 13.84 -4.98 -7.92
C SER A 435 12.66 -4.17 -7.41
N ASN A 436 12.84 -2.84 -7.32
CA ASN A 436 11.79 -1.88 -7.01
C ASN A 436 10.56 -2.00 -7.94
N GLY A 437 10.77 -2.26 -9.23
CA GLY A 437 9.68 -2.43 -10.19
C GLY A 437 8.84 -3.69 -9.92
N VAL A 438 9.49 -4.78 -9.49
CA VAL A 438 8.81 -6.02 -9.09
C VAL A 438 8.08 -5.82 -7.77
N TYR A 439 8.73 -5.19 -6.78
CA TYR A 439 8.10 -4.79 -5.51
C TYR A 439 6.82 -3.98 -5.76
N SER A 440 6.91 -2.89 -6.53
CA SER A 440 5.76 -2.05 -6.84
C SER A 440 4.65 -2.82 -7.58
N THR A 441 5.00 -3.71 -8.52
CA THR A 441 3.99 -4.48 -9.24
C THR A 441 3.27 -5.50 -8.34
N LEU A 442 3.99 -6.16 -7.44
CA LEU A 442 3.45 -7.26 -6.64
C LEU A 442 2.86 -6.78 -5.32
N SER A 443 3.39 -5.72 -4.72
CA SER A 443 2.81 -5.17 -3.49
C SER A 443 1.60 -4.26 -3.77
N TYR A 444 1.56 -3.54 -4.91
CA TYR A 444 0.49 -2.59 -5.27
C TYR A 444 -0.45 -3.15 -6.35
N ALA A 445 0.05 -3.37 -7.58
CA ALA A 445 -0.80 -3.58 -8.74
C ALA A 445 -1.50 -4.94 -8.74
N LYS A 446 -0.80 -6.04 -8.49
CA LYS A 446 -1.39 -7.39 -8.49
C LYS A 446 -2.50 -7.52 -7.44
N PRO A 447 -2.30 -7.20 -6.15
CA PRO A 447 -3.38 -7.27 -5.16
C PRO A 447 -4.58 -6.42 -5.55
N THR A 448 -4.37 -5.19 -6.02
CA THR A 448 -5.44 -4.28 -6.46
C THR A 448 -6.37 -4.93 -7.48
N ILE A 449 -5.83 -5.50 -8.54
CA ILE A 449 -6.67 -6.06 -9.62
C ILE A 449 -7.31 -7.40 -9.22
N TYR A 450 -6.69 -8.16 -8.32
CA TYR A 450 -7.32 -9.37 -7.78
C TYR A 450 -8.43 -9.04 -6.78
N LEU A 451 -8.29 -8.01 -5.96
CA LEU A 451 -9.37 -7.48 -5.11
C LEU A 451 -10.53 -6.94 -5.96
N ARG A 452 -10.25 -6.21 -7.06
CA ARG A 452 -11.29 -5.78 -8.01
C ARG A 452 -12.00 -6.97 -8.65
N THR A 453 -11.27 -8.02 -8.97
CA THR A 453 -11.88 -9.27 -9.48
C THR A 453 -12.74 -9.94 -8.43
N LEU A 454 -12.29 -10.00 -7.18
CA LEU A 454 -13.08 -10.53 -6.07
C LEU A 454 -14.38 -9.75 -5.90
N GLU A 455 -14.32 -8.42 -5.90
CA GLU A 455 -15.50 -7.55 -5.83
C GLU A 455 -16.49 -7.85 -6.98
N ASN A 456 -16.02 -7.96 -8.22
CA ASN A 456 -16.85 -8.29 -9.37
C ASN A 456 -17.50 -9.68 -9.26
N LEU A 457 -16.83 -10.64 -8.62
CA LEU A 457 -17.31 -12.02 -8.45
C LEU A 457 -18.34 -12.17 -7.34
N VAL A 458 -18.14 -11.47 -6.20
CA VAL A 458 -19.02 -11.60 -5.03
C VAL A 458 -20.11 -10.52 -5.00
N GLY A 459 -19.92 -9.43 -5.75
CA GLY A 459 -20.78 -8.24 -5.78
C GLY A 459 -20.39 -7.23 -4.68
N GLU A 460 -20.64 -5.94 -4.94
CA GLU A 460 -20.25 -4.82 -4.10
C GLU A 460 -20.71 -4.98 -2.63
N LYS A 461 -21.94 -5.46 -2.41
CA LYS A 461 -22.50 -5.62 -1.06
C LYS A 461 -21.65 -6.58 -0.21
N LYS A 462 -21.45 -7.82 -0.68
CA LYS A 462 -20.64 -8.82 0.05
C LYS A 462 -19.18 -8.37 0.18
N PHE A 463 -18.66 -7.69 -0.82
CA PHE A 463 -17.30 -7.17 -0.76
C PHE A 463 -17.14 -6.16 0.37
N LYS A 464 -18.08 -5.23 0.55
CA LYS A 464 -18.10 -4.31 1.70
C LYS A 464 -18.30 -5.04 3.03
N GLU A 465 -19.12 -6.09 3.07
CA GLU A 465 -19.29 -6.93 4.27
C GLU A 465 -17.96 -7.59 4.69
N ILE A 466 -17.09 -7.98 3.74
CA ILE A 466 -15.73 -8.48 4.03
C ILE A 466 -14.90 -7.42 4.75
N PHE A 467 -14.85 -6.19 4.23
CA PHE A 467 -14.07 -5.11 4.84
C PHE A 467 -14.66 -4.63 6.17
N ASN A 468 -15.98 -4.65 6.32
CA ASN A 468 -16.63 -4.36 7.58
C ASN A 468 -16.29 -5.39 8.65
N LEU A 469 -16.34 -6.69 8.29
CA LEU A 469 -15.93 -7.77 9.18
C LEU A 469 -14.46 -7.67 9.58
N TYR A 470 -13.59 -7.36 8.59
CA TYR A 470 -12.15 -7.18 8.82
C TYR A 470 -11.90 -6.01 9.78
N TYR A 471 -12.60 -4.88 9.63
CA TYR A 471 -12.52 -3.76 10.54
C TYR A 471 -12.98 -4.14 11.96
N ASN A 472 -14.15 -4.77 12.08
CA ASN A 472 -14.70 -5.11 13.39
C ASN A 472 -13.84 -6.10 14.17
N LYS A 473 -13.13 -7.03 13.50
CA LYS A 473 -12.29 -8.02 14.15
C LYS A 473 -10.88 -7.51 14.45
N PHE A 474 -10.33 -6.66 13.59
CA PHE A 474 -8.88 -6.44 13.57
C PHE A 474 -8.45 -4.97 13.61
N ALA A 475 -9.37 -4.00 13.70
CA ALA A 475 -8.99 -2.62 13.90
C ALA A 475 -8.20 -2.46 15.21
N PHE A 476 -7.11 -1.68 15.14
CA PHE A 476 -6.18 -1.42 16.25
C PHE A 476 -5.46 -2.69 16.76
N THR A 477 -5.18 -3.61 15.84
CA THR A 477 -4.35 -4.78 16.07
C THR A 477 -3.30 -4.93 14.98
N HIS A 478 -2.56 -6.06 14.98
CA HIS A 478 -1.58 -6.43 13.95
C HIS A 478 -2.07 -7.62 13.12
N PRO A 479 -3.04 -7.46 12.21
CA PRO A 479 -3.58 -8.58 11.45
C PRO A 479 -2.56 -9.15 10.47
N THR A 480 -2.67 -10.47 10.28
CA THR A 480 -1.89 -11.24 9.33
C THR A 480 -2.64 -11.43 8.00
N PRO A 481 -1.98 -11.91 6.94
CA PRO A 481 -2.65 -12.29 5.70
C PRO A 481 -3.83 -13.26 5.91
N GLU A 482 -3.66 -14.24 6.80
CA GLU A 482 -4.71 -15.23 7.07
C GLU A 482 -5.96 -14.63 7.74
N ASP A 483 -5.78 -13.58 8.53
CA ASP A 483 -6.90 -12.84 9.14
C ASP A 483 -7.78 -12.20 8.07
N PHE A 484 -7.17 -11.57 7.06
CA PHE A 484 -7.92 -11.03 5.92
C PHE A 484 -8.58 -12.14 5.08
N PHE A 485 -7.85 -13.22 4.78
CA PHE A 485 -8.39 -14.34 4.02
C PHE A 485 -9.54 -15.02 4.76
N SER A 486 -9.49 -15.12 6.10
CA SER A 486 -10.56 -15.68 6.92
C SER A 486 -11.85 -14.89 6.83
N CYS A 487 -11.77 -13.54 6.74
CA CYS A 487 -12.94 -12.70 6.51
C CYS A 487 -13.55 -12.94 5.12
N VAL A 488 -12.73 -13.14 4.10
CA VAL A 488 -13.22 -13.53 2.77
C VAL A 488 -13.92 -14.89 2.81
N LYS A 489 -13.36 -15.87 3.54
CA LYS A 489 -13.95 -17.21 3.73
C LYS A 489 -15.32 -17.13 4.40
N GLU A 490 -15.42 -16.36 5.48
CA GLU A 490 -16.63 -16.24 6.29
C GLU A 490 -17.79 -15.61 5.49
N ILE A 491 -17.53 -14.57 4.73
CA ILE A 491 -18.57 -13.83 3.99
C ILE A 491 -18.85 -14.42 2.60
N ALA A 492 -17.80 -14.82 1.89
CA ALA A 492 -17.91 -15.22 0.48
C ALA A 492 -17.75 -16.74 0.25
N GLY A 493 -17.20 -17.47 1.20
CA GLY A 493 -17.01 -18.93 1.15
C GLY A 493 -15.65 -19.37 0.66
N GLU A 494 -15.39 -20.68 0.81
CA GLU A 494 -14.12 -21.36 0.56
C GLU A 494 -13.54 -21.11 -0.84
N LYS A 495 -14.41 -21.07 -1.85
CA LYS A 495 -13.99 -20.83 -3.25
C LYS A 495 -13.24 -19.49 -3.41
N TYR A 496 -13.75 -18.43 -2.82
CA TYR A 496 -13.18 -17.09 -2.95
C TYR A 496 -12.01 -16.87 -1.99
N TYR A 497 -12.01 -17.54 -0.83
CA TYR A 497 -10.84 -17.66 0.02
C TYR A 497 -9.66 -18.27 -0.76
N ASN A 498 -9.87 -19.43 -1.41
CA ASN A 498 -8.82 -20.09 -2.19
C ASN A 498 -8.36 -19.24 -3.37
N PHE A 499 -9.27 -18.52 -4.02
CA PHE A 499 -8.95 -17.59 -5.12
C PHE A 499 -8.00 -16.48 -4.66
N ILE A 500 -8.36 -15.74 -3.61
CA ILE A 500 -7.53 -14.62 -3.16
C ILE A 500 -6.23 -15.09 -2.50
N LYS A 501 -6.27 -16.18 -1.73
CA LYS A 501 -5.07 -16.76 -1.14
C LYS A 501 -4.07 -17.20 -2.21
N GLN A 502 -4.49 -17.94 -3.23
CA GLN A 502 -3.65 -18.34 -4.35
C GLN A 502 -3.07 -17.12 -5.07
N ALA A 503 -3.86 -16.08 -5.30
CA ALA A 503 -3.42 -14.86 -5.96
C ALA A 503 -2.26 -14.17 -5.24
N ILE A 504 -2.30 -14.19 -3.91
CA ILE A 504 -1.35 -13.48 -3.05
C ILE A 504 -0.14 -14.35 -2.70
N THR A 505 -0.36 -15.63 -2.39
CA THR A 505 0.72 -16.51 -1.91
C THR A 505 1.51 -17.19 -3.02
N THR A 506 1.12 -17.00 -4.28
CA THR A 506 1.79 -17.61 -5.43
C THR A 506 2.02 -16.62 -6.57
N GLY A 507 2.85 -17.03 -7.55
CA GLY A 507 3.01 -16.34 -8.82
C GLY A 507 1.88 -16.58 -9.83
N SER A 508 0.77 -17.18 -9.42
CA SER A 508 -0.35 -17.59 -10.29
C SER A 508 -0.97 -16.43 -11.05
N ARG A 509 -1.44 -16.73 -12.26
CA ARG A 509 -2.09 -15.80 -13.19
C ARG A 509 -3.37 -16.39 -13.75
N LEU A 510 -4.28 -15.53 -14.17
CA LEU A 510 -5.47 -15.88 -14.92
C LEU A 510 -5.31 -15.41 -16.36
N ASP A 511 -5.70 -16.27 -17.33
CA ASP A 511 -5.67 -15.97 -18.77
C ASP A 511 -6.74 -16.79 -19.47
N PHE A 512 -7.92 -16.21 -19.69
CA PHE A 512 -8.95 -16.80 -20.51
C PHE A 512 -8.74 -16.44 -21.98
N ALA A 513 -8.90 -17.40 -22.87
CA ALA A 513 -8.73 -17.18 -24.30
C ALA A 513 -9.83 -17.84 -25.13
N ILE A 514 -10.19 -17.24 -26.25
CA ILE A 514 -10.90 -17.96 -27.32
C ILE A 514 -9.86 -18.68 -28.18
N TYR A 515 -9.71 -19.98 -27.95
CA TYR A 515 -8.79 -20.80 -28.74
C TYR A 515 -9.18 -20.84 -30.20
N THR A 516 -10.45 -21.18 -30.46
CA THR A 516 -11.00 -21.19 -31.83
C THR A 516 -12.49 -20.84 -31.84
N ALA A 517 -12.93 -20.32 -32.97
CA ALA A 517 -14.33 -20.18 -33.31
C ALA A 517 -14.43 -20.45 -34.82
N LYS A 518 -15.24 -21.42 -35.22
CA LYS A 518 -15.39 -21.84 -36.63
C LYS A 518 -16.86 -21.99 -36.95
N SER A 519 -17.17 -21.78 -38.22
CA SER A 519 -18.51 -22.04 -38.80
C SER A 519 -18.33 -22.80 -40.09
N GLU A 520 -18.98 -23.92 -40.19
CA GLU A 520 -18.96 -24.77 -41.39
C GLU A 520 -20.42 -24.94 -41.86
N LEU A 521 -20.62 -24.90 -43.17
CA LEU A 521 -21.93 -25.22 -43.72
C LEU A 521 -22.25 -26.70 -43.45
N GLU A 522 -23.45 -26.93 -42.92
CA GLU A 522 -23.95 -28.29 -42.73
C GLU A 522 -24.10 -28.94 -44.11
N LYS A 523 -23.29 -29.94 -44.35
CA LYS A 523 -23.35 -30.71 -45.59
C LYS A 523 -24.50 -31.70 -45.50
N PRO A 524 -25.37 -31.78 -46.52
CA PRO A 524 -26.38 -32.79 -46.54
C PRO A 524 -25.73 -34.19 -46.57
N LEU A 525 -26.37 -35.15 -45.89
CA LEU A 525 -25.93 -36.53 -45.90
C LEU A 525 -25.97 -37.06 -47.35
N SER A 526 -24.86 -37.64 -47.77
CA SER A 526 -24.81 -38.34 -49.07
C SER A 526 -24.08 -39.67 -48.88
N GLY A 527 -24.53 -40.73 -49.55
CA GLY A 527 -24.05 -42.06 -49.38
C GLY A 527 -25.13 -43.00 -48.84
N TYR A 528 -24.82 -43.77 -47.80
CA TYR A 528 -25.79 -44.59 -47.08
C TYR A 528 -26.11 -43.99 -45.71
N ASP A 529 -27.38 -44.02 -45.29
CA ASP A 529 -27.75 -43.68 -43.93
C ASP A 529 -27.32 -44.79 -42.96
N PHE A 530 -27.48 -44.56 -41.64
CA PHE A 530 -27.11 -45.56 -40.65
C PHE A 530 -27.97 -46.82 -40.63
N LYS A 531 -29.02 -46.88 -41.50
CA LYS A 531 -29.85 -48.02 -41.75
C LYS A 531 -29.52 -48.69 -43.12
N PHE A 532 -28.40 -48.26 -43.73
CA PHE A 532 -27.91 -48.73 -45.05
C PHE A 532 -28.81 -48.39 -46.23
N ASN A 533 -29.70 -47.39 -46.09
CA ASN A 533 -30.44 -46.89 -47.22
C ASN A 533 -29.63 -45.88 -48.04
N PRO A 534 -29.66 -45.94 -49.37
CA PRO A 534 -28.96 -44.99 -50.20
C PRO A 534 -29.58 -43.62 -50.10
N VAL A 535 -28.77 -42.63 -49.71
CA VAL A 535 -29.17 -41.20 -49.62
C VAL A 535 -28.39 -40.47 -50.72
N LYS A 536 -29.12 -39.90 -51.66
CA LYS A 536 -28.53 -39.00 -52.68
C LYS A 536 -28.65 -37.56 -52.15
N ALA A 537 -27.56 -36.82 -52.15
CA ALA A 537 -27.65 -35.38 -51.97
C ALA A 537 -28.49 -34.82 -53.12
N ASP A 538 -29.61 -34.20 -52.82
CA ASP A 538 -30.44 -33.53 -53.85
C ASP A 538 -29.55 -32.56 -54.64
N LYS A 539 -29.40 -32.83 -55.95
CA LYS A 539 -28.77 -31.86 -56.86
C LYS A 539 -29.61 -30.60 -56.83
N GLU A 540 -29.10 -29.60 -56.22
CA GLU A 540 -29.58 -28.28 -56.00
C GLU A 540 -30.65 -27.75 -56.94
N LYS A 541 -31.73 -27.29 -56.35
CA LYS A 541 -32.44 -26.13 -56.85
C LYS A 541 -31.68 -24.88 -56.44
N LYS A 542 -31.01 -24.21 -57.37
CA LYS A 542 -30.21 -22.98 -57.22
C LYS A 542 -31.02 -21.77 -56.64
N GLU A 543 -32.27 -21.95 -56.22
CA GLU A 543 -33.14 -20.86 -55.82
C GLU A 543 -33.44 -20.68 -54.35
N ASN A 544 -32.83 -21.45 -53.44
CA ASN A 544 -33.11 -21.30 -52.02
C ASN A 544 -31.87 -20.93 -51.17
N LYS A 545 -31.32 -19.73 -51.38
CA LYS A 545 -30.35 -19.10 -50.44
C LYS A 545 -30.90 -18.92 -49.01
N LYS A 546 -32.16 -19.26 -48.73
CA LYS A 546 -32.82 -19.05 -47.42
C LYS A 546 -32.69 -20.19 -46.43
N LYS A 547 -31.98 -21.27 -46.70
CA LYS A 547 -31.88 -22.46 -45.80
C LYS A 547 -30.49 -22.95 -45.46
N GLU A 548 -29.47 -22.11 -45.65
CA GLU A 548 -28.11 -22.50 -45.19
C GLU A 548 -28.10 -22.62 -43.67
N THR A 549 -27.68 -23.77 -43.15
CA THR A 549 -27.49 -24.03 -41.75
C THR A 549 -25.99 -24.16 -41.50
N TYR A 550 -25.47 -23.46 -40.52
CA TYR A 550 -24.08 -23.50 -40.09
C TYR A 550 -23.96 -24.32 -38.81
N ILE A 551 -23.00 -25.22 -38.78
CA ILE A 551 -22.52 -25.87 -37.58
C ILE A 551 -21.39 -24.98 -37.05
N ASN A 552 -21.59 -24.41 -35.84
CA ASN A 552 -20.65 -23.49 -35.21
C ASN A 552 -19.96 -24.20 -34.04
N ARG A 553 -18.69 -23.98 -33.92
CA ARG A 553 -17.91 -24.48 -32.78
C ARG A 553 -17.03 -23.35 -32.21
N VAL A 554 -17.16 -23.08 -30.90
CA VAL A 554 -16.34 -22.13 -30.15
C VAL A 554 -15.66 -22.90 -29.05
N VAL A 555 -14.33 -22.75 -28.93
CA VAL A 555 -13.54 -23.31 -27.83
C VAL A 555 -12.97 -22.18 -27.03
N VAL A 556 -13.32 -22.13 -25.75
CA VAL A 556 -12.73 -21.27 -24.73
C VAL A 556 -11.74 -22.10 -23.93
N GLU A 557 -10.61 -21.52 -23.57
CA GLU A 557 -9.57 -22.15 -22.74
C GLU A 557 -9.13 -21.21 -21.61
N ASN A 558 -8.62 -21.81 -20.55
CA ASN A 558 -7.93 -21.11 -19.46
C ASN A 558 -6.44 -21.50 -19.53
N ARG A 559 -5.63 -20.55 -19.95
CA ARG A 559 -4.15 -20.67 -20.04
C ARG A 559 -3.44 -20.36 -18.74
N GLY A 560 -4.19 -19.88 -17.76
CA GLY A 560 -3.70 -19.50 -16.45
C GLY A 560 -3.69 -20.66 -15.44
N ASP A 561 -3.29 -20.31 -14.24
CA ASP A 561 -3.08 -21.27 -13.13
C ASP A 561 -4.35 -21.47 -12.28
N PHE A 562 -5.32 -20.57 -12.34
CA PHE A 562 -6.56 -20.64 -11.57
C PHE A 562 -7.53 -21.62 -12.20
N LYS A 563 -8.08 -22.55 -11.41
CA LYS A 563 -9.05 -23.54 -11.86
C LYS A 563 -10.45 -23.27 -11.27
N ASN A 564 -11.47 -23.86 -11.86
CA ASN A 564 -12.87 -23.81 -11.40
C ASN A 564 -13.45 -22.39 -11.29
N LEU A 565 -12.97 -21.47 -12.15
CA LEU A 565 -13.52 -20.14 -12.25
C LEU A 565 -14.51 -20.07 -13.43
N PRO A 566 -15.78 -19.70 -13.20
CA PRO A 566 -16.78 -19.66 -14.25
C PRO A 566 -16.55 -18.46 -15.18
N VAL A 567 -16.69 -18.65 -16.48
CA VAL A 567 -16.61 -17.58 -17.46
C VAL A 567 -17.78 -17.62 -18.47
N GLU A 568 -18.30 -16.43 -18.80
CA GLU A 568 -19.26 -16.28 -19.89
C GLU A 568 -18.52 -16.11 -21.22
N VAL A 569 -19.09 -16.73 -22.26
CA VAL A 569 -18.61 -16.61 -23.66
C VAL A 569 -19.73 -16.05 -24.52
N LEU A 570 -19.53 -14.85 -24.99
CA LEU A 570 -20.43 -14.21 -25.95
C LEU A 570 -20.02 -14.58 -27.38
N VAL A 571 -20.96 -15.07 -28.15
CA VAL A 571 -20.81 -15.34 -29.61
C VAL A 571 -21.77 -14.44 -30.37
N VAL A 572 -21.25 -13.70 -31.34
CA VAL A 572 -22.03 -12.83 -32.22
C VAL A 572 -21.94 -13.35 -33.62
N LEU A 573 -23.10 -13.57 -34.25
CA LEU A 573 -23.22 -14.04 -35.63
C LEU A 573 -23.19 -12.86 -36.62
N LYS A 574 -22.88 -13.11 -37.87
CA LYS A 574 -22.83 -12.06 -38.91
C LYS A 574 -24.16 -11.34 -39.12
N ASN A 575 -25.30 -11.99 -38.83
CA ASN A 575 -26.62 -11.37 -38.86
C ASN A 575 -26.97 -10.52 -37.63
N GLY A 576 -26.03 -10.39 -36.65
CA GLY A 576 -26.22 -9.63 -35.43
C GLY A 576 -26.80 -10.41 -34.25
N GLU A 577 -27.26 -11.66 -34.45
CA GLU A 577 -27.73 -12.53 -33.37
C GLU A 577 -26.64 -12.78 -32.34
N LYS A 578 -27.00 -12.74 -31.06
CA LYS A 578 -26.07 -12.94 -29.91
C LYS A 578 -26.45 -14.20 -29.15
N LYS A 579 -25.47 -15.03 -28.87
CA LYS A 579 -25.62 -16.22 -28.01
C LYS A 579 -24.58 -16.13 -26.86
N THR A 580 -25.01 -16.42 -25.64
CA THR A 580 -24.14 -16.45 -24.48
C THR A 580 -24.10 -17.87 -23.93
N PHE A 581 -22.87 -18.36 -23.72
CA PHE A 581 -22.60 -19.65 -23.12
C PHE A 581 -21.92 -19.44 -21.79
N LYS A 582 -22.07 -20.39 -20.86
CA LYS A 582 -21.36 -20.38 -19.56
C LYS A 582 -20.50 -21.63 -19.44
N TRP A 583 -19.26 -21.43 -19.05
CA TRP A 583 -18.34 -22.47 -18.65
C TRP A 583 -18.10 -22.36 -17.14
N ASN A 584 -18.20 -23.46 -16.39
CA ASN A 584 -17.97 -23.47 -14.95
C ASN A 584 -16.47 -23.46 -14.57
N GLY A 585 -15.57 -23.56 -15.57
CA GLY A 585 -14.12 -23.53 -15.40
C GLY A 585 -13.50 -24.90 -15.07
N GLU A 586 -14.28 -26.00 -15.13
CA GLU A 586 -13.74 -27.35 -14.99
C GLU A 586 -12.89 -27.72 -16.20
N GLY A 587 -11.69 -28.27 -15.94
CA GLY A 587 -10.72 -28.58 -16.97
C GLY A 587 -10.01 -27.32 -17.50
N ASP A 588 -9.24 -27.50 -18.60
CA ASP A 588 -8.44 -26.44 -19.20
C ASP A 588 -9.16 -25.73 -20.34
N TRP A 589 -10.20 -26.34 -20.90
CA TRP A 589 -10.97 -25.79 -22.02
C TRP A 589 -12.39 -26.36 -22.06
N LYS A 590 -13.27 -25.66 -22.82
CA LYS A 590 -14.63 -26.07 -23.14
C LYS A 590 -14.98 -25.76 -24.56
N ALA A 591 -15.58 -26.73 -25.27
CA ALA A 591 -16.19 -26.50 -26.59
C ALA A 591 -17.69 -26.29 -26.44
N PHE A 592 -18.21 -25.32 -27.21
CA PHE A 592 -19.64 -25.08 -27.43
C PHE A 592 -19.94 -25.30 -28.88
N GLU A 593 -20.90 -26.18 -29.15
CA GLU A 593 -21.37 -26.46 -30.51
C GLU A 593 -22.86 -26.11 -30.66
N PHE A 594 -23.20 -25.45 -31.72
CA PHE A 594 -24.59 -25.06 -31.98
C PHE A 594 -24.86 -24.82 -33.48
N LYS A 595 -26.12 -24.98 -33.93
CA LYS A 595 -26.55 -24.67 -35.27
C LYS A 595 -27.13 -23.26 -35.35
N SER A 596 -26.92 -22.58 -36.49
CA SER A 596 -27.48 -21.26 -36.75
C SER A 596 -27.69 -21.05 -38.27
N LYS A 597 -28.45 -19.97 -38.62
CA LYS A 597 -28.67 -19.54 -40.01
C LYS A 597 -27.60 -18.56 -40.50
N SER A 598 -26.64 -18.20 -39.68
CA SER A 598 -25.58 -17.26 -40.03
C SER A 598 -24.26 -17.69 -39.34
N PRO A 599 -23.10 -17.54 -39.99
CA PRO A 599 -21.82 -17.91 -39.40
C PRO A 599 -21.41 -16.93 -38.30
N ILE A 600 -20.47 -17.35 -37.46
CA ILE A 600 -19.89 -16.54 -36.41
C ILE A 600 -19.15 -15.33 -36.99
N SER A 601 -19.42 -14.15 -36.42
CA SER A 601 -18.66 -12.94 -36.67
C SER A 601 -17.45 -12.82 -35.68
N TYR A 602 -17.73 -12.99 -34.40
CA TYR A 602 -16.70 -13.06 -33.37
C TYR A 602 -17.18 -13.81 -32.12
N ALA A 603 -16.24 -14.28 -31.33
CA ALA A 603 -16.48 -14.81 -29.99
C ALA A 603 -15.62 -14.05 -28.95
N PHE A 604 -16.16 -13.87 -27.75
CA PHE A 604 -15.54 -13.08 -26.69
C PHE A 604 -15.72 -13.76 -25.32
N ALA A 605 -14.61 -14.15 -24.68
CA ALA A 605 -14.58 -14.64 -23.31
C ALA A 605 -14.59 -13.47 -22.33
N ASP A 606 -15.36 -13.59 -21.26
CA ASP A 606 -15.57 -12.55 -20.24
C ASP A 606 -16.03 -11.18 -20.82
N PRO A 607 -17.14 -11.14 -21.55
CA PRO A 607 -17.65 -9.90 -22.17
C PRO A 607 -18.02 -8.81 -21.16
N LYS A 608 -18.31 -9.19 -19.90
CA LYS A 608 -18.63 -8.27 -18.79
C LYS A 608 -17.40 -7.77 -18.04
N LYS A 609 -16.21 -8.26 -18.39
CA LYS A 609 -14.93 -7.90 -17.74
C LYS A 609 -14.94 -8.16 -16.23
N VAL A 610 -15.54 -9.27 -15.82
CA VAL A 610 -15.57 -9.71 -14.42
C VAL A 610 -14.17 -9.94 -13.89
N TYR A 611 -13.29 -10.52 -14.72
CA TYR A 611 -11.91 -10.84 -14.39
C TYR A 611 -10.96 -9.68 -14.74
N ALA A 612 -10.93 -8.64 -13.88
CA ALA A 612 -9.97 -7.55 -14.03
C ALA A 612 -8.51 -8.04 -14.04
N CYS A 613 -8.25 -9.17 -13.38
CA CYS A 613 -6.94 -9.81 -13.27
C CYS A 613 -6.53 -10.65 -14.50
N ASP A 614 -7.38 -10.77 -15.53
CA ASP A 614 -7.00 -11.47 -16.76
C ASP A 614 -5.76 -10.83 -17.38
N ASN A 615 -4.69 -11.63 -17.50
CA ASN A 615 -3.36 -11.15 -17.87
C ASN A 615 -3.24 -10.73 -19.35
N ASN A 616 -4.16 -11.21 -20.22
CA ASN A 616 -4.07 -10.97 -21.66
C ASN A 616 -5.43 -10.83 -22.35
N LEU A 617 -6.05 -9.65 -22.20
CA LEU A 617 -7.35 -9.39 -22.85
C LEU A 617 -7.33 -9.47 -24.38
N ALA A 618 -6.18 -9.44 -25.02
CA ALA A 618 -6.10 -9.48 -26.48
C ALA A 618 -6.47 -10.86 -27.05
N ASN A 619 -6.36 -11.94 -26.27
CA ASN A 619 -6.74 -13.28 -26.68
C ASN A 619 -8.17 -13.67 -26.25
N ASN A 620 -8.84 -12.85 -25.43
CA ASN A 620 -10.23 -13.08 -25.01
C ASN A 620 -11.20 -12.95 -26.19
N ILE A 621 -10.80 -12.30 -27.28
CA ILE A 621 -11.64 -12.09 -28.44
C ILE A 621 -11.03 -12.72 -29.70
N LYS A 622 -11.87 -13.38 -30.50
CA LYS A 622 -11.49 -13.89 -31.82
C LYS A 622 -12.56 -13.48 -32.86
N SER A 623 -12.10 -12.72 -33.86
CA SER A 623 -12.96 -12.19 -34.94
C SER A 623 -12.58 -12.80 -36.27
N PHE A 624 -13.59 -13.00 -37.14
CA PHE A 624 -13.45 -13.47 -38.52
C PHE A 624 -13.61 -12.38 -39.57
N THR A 625 -13.88 -11.14 -39.14
CA THR A 625 -13.94 -10.00 -40.02
C THR A 625 -12.58 -9.33 -40.13
N SER A 626 -12.13 -9.17 -41.36
CA SER A 626 -10.97 -8.46 -41.95
C SER A 626 -9.74 -8.08 -41.06
N LYS A 627 -8.57 -7.98 -41.72
CA LYS A 627 -7.26 -7.57 -41.13
C LYS A 627 -7.30 -6.21 -40.41
N THR A 628 -8.24 -5.35 -40.68
CA THR A 628 -8.42 -3.99 -40.15
C THR A 628 -8.66 -3.98 -38.61
N ASN A 629 -9.46 -4.91 -38.08
CA ASN A 629 -9.74 -4.95 -36.64
C ASN A 629 -8.56 -5.43 -35.79
N LYS A 630 -7.65 -6.25 -36.34
CA LYS A 630 -6.39 -6.61 -35.67
C LYS A 630 -5.44 -5.41 -35.55
N ALA A 631 -5.46 -4.52 -36.55
CA ALA A 631 -4.64 -3.31 -36.53
C ALA A 631 -5.15 -2.34 -35.45
N ILE A 632 -6.47 -2.12 -35.34
CA ILE A 632 -7.08 -1.24 -34.32
C ILE A 632 -6.75 -1.72 -32.91
N THR A 633 -6.85 -3.04 -32.64
CA THR A 633 -6.52 -3.60 -31.31
C THR A 633 -5.03 -3.43 -30.98
N LYS A 634 -4.13 -3.66 -31.94
CA LYS A 634 -2.68 -3.43 -31.76
C LYS A 634 -2.36 -1.94 -31.56
N THR A 635 -3.00 -1.06 -32.29
CA THR A 635 -2.81 0.39 -32.18
C THR A 635 -3.31 0.90 -30.82
N SER A 636 -4.46 0.39 -30.34
CA SER A 636 -5.00 0.75 -29.02
C SER A 636 -4.09 0.28 -27.87
N LEU A 637 -3.48 -0.90 -27.98
CA LEU A 637 -2.49 -1.41 -27.02
C LEU A 637 -1.18 -0.61 -27.05
N ALA A 638 -0.70 -0.25 -28.24
CA ALA A 638 0.48 0.59 -28.40
C ALA A 638 0.26 2.01 -27.84
N LEU A 639 -0.93 2.57 -28.06
CA LEU A 639 -1.33 3.86 -27.50
C LEU A 639 -1.42 3.79 -25.97
N ALA A 640 -2.01 2.73 -25.40
CA ALA A 640 -2.05 2.53 -23.95
C ALA A 640 -0.64 2.42 -23.34
N SER A 641 0.27 1.70 -24.01
CA SER A 641 1.67 1.60 -23.58
C SER A 641 2.42 2.94 -23.68
N ALA A 642 2.15 3.73 -24.71
CA ALA A 642 2.71 5.08 -24.86
C ALA A 642 2.17 6.01 -23.77
N ILE A 643 0.89 5.94 -23.45
CA ILE A 643 0.26 6.70 -22.35
C ILE A 643 0.89 6.30 -21.02
N GLN A 644 1.09 5.01 -20.76
CA GLN A 644 1.80 4.53 -19.55
C GLN A 644 3.23 5.06 -19.48
N PHE A 645 3.96 5.06 -20.60
CA PHE A 645 5.30 5.62 -20.67
C PHE A 645 5.31 7.12 -20.36
N PHE A 646 4.39 7.91 -20.91
CA PHE A 646 4.24 9.33 -20.60
C PHE A 646 3.85 9.58 -19.14
N ILE A 647 2.98 8.74 -18.57
CA ILE A 647 2.59 8.82 -17.16
C ILE A 647 3.79 8.53 -16.26
N ASN A 648 4.56 7.49 -16.57
CA ASN A 648 5.78 7.18 -15.82
C ASN A 648 6.80 8.33 -15.87
N ILE A 649 6.94 9.03 -16.99
CA ILE A 649 7.79 10.23 -17.08
C ILE A 649 7.23 11.36 -16.21
N LEU A 650 5.91 11.55 -16.17
CA LEU A 650 5.28 12.61 -15.37
C LEU A 650 5.29 12.28 -13.86
N THR A 651 5.22 10.99 -13.49
CA THR A 651 5.26 10.52 -12.09
C THR A 651 6.67 10.30 -11.56
N LEU A 652 7.67 10.09 -12.43
CA LEU A 652 9.09 10.04 -12.05
C LEU A 652 9.63 11.43 -11.64
N GLY A 653 8.83 12.47 -11.79
CA GLY A 653 9.13 13.84 -11.35
C GLY A 653 8.47 14.22 -10.01
N ILE A 654 7.70 13.31 -9.40
CA ILE A 654 7.06 13.51 -8.09
C ILE A 654 7.73 12.67 -7.03
#